data_f73c4fadb93f9ced48457190c029fd83
#
_entry.id   f73c4fadb93f9ced48457190c029fd83
#
_cell.length_a   1.000
_cell.length_b   1.000
_cell.length_c   1.000
_cell.angle_alpha   90.00
_cell.angle_beta   90.00
_cell.angle_gamma   90.00
#
_symmetry.space_group_name_H-M   'P 1'
#
loop_
_entity.id
_entity.type
_entity.pdbx_description
1 polymer ?
#
loop_
_entity_poly.entity_id
_entity_poly.type
_entity_poly.pdbx_seq_one_letter_code
_entity_poly.pdbx_strand_id
1 'polypeptide(L)'
;MKEQIPRYYFYTLIIGTGAAGYNAADELWSLGQRDIAIVTDHKNAGTSRNTGSDKQTYYKLTLAGGEPDSVMEMAKTLYEGQCVDGDQALCEAALSAPCFLKLVNLGVPFPRNRWGEYVGYKTDHDPRRRATSTGPYTSKLMTECLERSVEEKGIPIFDKMQVIRILSDQKQVYGLLCLDLSFEGGEEETPFVLFECSHVIYAVGGPAGMYHDSVYPHGHYGASGLAFEAGVKGKNLTEWQFGLSSLKPRWNVSGTYMQVLPRFISTDEEGKDEKEFLADYLKDPYEMLSLVFLKGYQWPFDVRKLKGGSSLIDVCVYLEQNRGRRIFLDYRKNPLKKDIAFDRLIPEAFSYLSQAGACFGTPIDRLRHMNPMAVEFYKSRGVDLEKEPLEIALCAQHNNGGLSTDAWWQTNLKGFFAAGEVSGTHGVYRPGGSALNAGQVGSLRAAQYIAARGKETICSHETFEVLAKEAIEEAGELVKKAVERGFKNWGEDCEKNRGKNCVEGRPIHARDLWKEASKRMSRCGGPIRSRALLKEALEENETDRVRLETTVFVKNPGELWILFRLRDVLISQKVYLQAMLDYMDQGGKSRGSALYTEKPESEITFDMFREFTCEREEMGETPIQEIVLEGEKAVAFWRQPRPIPQDDDFFENVWRGYRENGNVF
;
A
#
# COMPACT_ATOMS: atom_id res chain seq x y z
N MET A 1 13.27 -4.79 -42.39
CA MET A 1 12.26 -5.76 -41.89
C MET A 1 11.76 -5.19 -40.56
N LYS A 2 10.46 -4.93 -40.41
CA LYS A 2 9.94 -4.58 -39.07
C LYS A 2 10.21 -5.80 -38.20
N GLU A 3 11.06 -5.68 -37.19
CA GLU A 3 11.24 -6.76 -36.24
C GLU A 3 9.89 -7.08 -35.60
N GLN A 4 9.61 -8.38 -35.52
CA GLN A 4 8.34 -8.86 -34.98
C GLN A 4 8.41 -8.73 -33.47
N ILE A 5 7.51 -7.93 -32.85
CA ILE A 5 7.43 -7.78 -31.39
C ILE A 5 7.38 -9.17 -30.73
N PRO A 6 8.25 -9.46 -29.73
CA PRO A 6 8.24 -10.74 -29.04
C PRO A 6 6.87 -11.03 -28.43
N ARG A 7 6.43 -12.29 -28.52
CA ARG A 7 5.10 -12.75 -28.08
C ARG A 7 5.23 -14.01 -27.27
N TYR A 8 4.51 -14.05 -26.15
CA TYR A 8 4.42 -15.20 -25.27
C TYR A 8 2.96 -15.53 -25.01
N TYR A 9 2.65 -16.80 -24.82
CA TYR A 9 1.35 -17.28 -24.40
C TYR A 9 1.49 -18.07 -23.12
N PHE A 10 0.62 -17.75 -22.13
CA PHE A 10 0.43 -18.52 -20.90
C PHE A 10 -1.04 -18.54 -20.56
N TYR A 11 -1.51 -19.66 -20.01
CA TYR A 11 -2.89 -19.76 -19.55
C TYR A 11 -3.19 -18.77 -18.42
N THR A 12 -2.26 -18.62 -17.48
CA THR A 12 -2.38 -17.64 -16.38
C THR A 12 -1.08 -16.87 -16.18
N LEU A 13 -1.18 -15.55 -16.14
CA LEU A 13 -0.10 -14.64 -15.79
C LEU A 13 -0.28 -14.10 -14.38
N ILE A 14 0.80 -14.05 -13.61
CA ILE A 14 0.85 -13.42 -12.29
C ILE A 14 1.69 -12.15 -12.41
N ILE A 15 1.16 -10.99 -12.02
CA ILE A 15 1.86 -9.72 -12.14
C ILE A 15 2.37 -9.29 -10.77
N GLY A 16 3.70 -9.26 -10.64
CA GLY A 16 4.39 -8.85 -9.41
C GLY A 16 4.97 -10.01 -8.60
N THR A 17 6.09 -9.73 -7.94
CA THR A 17 6.93 -10.64 -7.13
C THR A 17 6.90 -10.30 -5.64
N GLY A 18 5.81 -9.72 -5.16
CA GLY A 18 5.52 -9.59 -3.73
C GLY A 18 5.04 -10.91 -3.12
N ALA A 19 4.78 -10.91 -1.80
CA ALA A 19 4.32 -12.10 -1.09
C ALA A 19 3.02 -12.69 -1.67
N ALA A 20 2.10 -11.87 -2.17
CA ALA A 20 0.87 -12.34 -2.80
C ALA A 20 1.12 -12.96 -4.18
N GLY A 21 1.98 -12.36 -5.01
CA GLY A 21 2.29 -12.86 -6.36
C GLY A 21 3.00 -14.21 -6.33
N TYR A 22 4.04 -14.34 -5.51
CA TYR A 22 4.72 -15.63 -5.32
C TYR A 22 3.79 -16.70 -4.73
N ASN A 23 2.92 -16.32 -3.77
CA ASN A 23 1.95 -17.27 -3.23
C ASN A 23 0.94 -17.72 -4.28
N ALA A 24 0.47 -16.82 -5.15
CA ALA A 24 -0.43 -17.17 -6.25
C ALA A 24 0.18 -18.20 -7.20
N ALA A 25 1.44 -17.98 -7.61
CA ALA A 25 2.16 -18.93 -8.48
C ALA A 25 2.36 -20.29 -7.80
N ASP A 26 2.74 -20.29 -6.54
CA ASP A 26 2.95 -21.49 -5.73
C ASP A 26 1.66 -22.31 -5.55
N GLU A 27 0.53 -21.63 -5.28
CA GLU A 27 -0.79 -22.26 -5.13
C GLU A 27 -1.31 -22.80 -6.46
N LEU A 28 -1.23 -22.03 -7.57
CA LEU A 28 -1.62 -22.52 -8.90
C LEU A 28 -0.88 -23.80 -9.26
N TRP A 29 0.44 -23.82 -9.04
CA TRP A 29 1.23 -25.02 -9.29
C TRP A 29 0.78 -26.21 -8.43
N SER A 30 0.55 -25.97 -7.15
CA SER A 30 0.11 -27.00 -6.19
C SER A 30 -1.26 -27.56 -6.55
N LEU A 31 -2.13 -26.75 -7.16
CA LEU A 31 -3.44 -27.13 -7.68
C LEU A 31 -3.42 -27.73 -9.11
N GLY A 32 -2.23 -28.00 -9.65
CA GLY A 32 -2.07 -28.70 -10.94
C GLY A 32 -1.97 -27.79 -12.16
N GLN A 33 -2.01 -26.46 -12.01
CA GLN A 33 -1.82 -25.51 -13.12
C GLN A 33 -0.32 -25.41 -13.44
N ARG A 34 0.06 -25.68 -14.69
CA ARG A 34 1.45 -25.71 -15.15
C ARG A 34 1.79 -24.61 -16.15
N ASP A 35 0.81 -24.18 -16.92
CA ASP A 35 0.94 -23.15 -17.95
C ASP A 35 0.75 -21.76 -17.31
N ILE A 36 1.74 -21.38 -16.50
CA ILE A 36 1.75 -20.16 -15.70
C ILE A 36 3.09 -19.47 -15.77
N ALA A 37 3.11 -18.13 -15.66
CA ALA A 37 4.33 -17.35 -15.54
C ALA A 37 4.13 -16.12 -14.67
N ILE A 38 5.22 -15.62 -14.07
CA ILE A 38 5.26 -14.36 -13.35
C ILE A 38 5.88 -13.29 -14.26
N VAL A 39 5.27 -12.11 -14.30
CA VAL A 39 5.77 -10.92 -14.99
C VAL A 39 6.00 -9.82 -13.96
N THR A 40 7.18 -9.21 -13.95
CA THR A 40 7.55 -8.17 -12.99
C THR A 40 8.54 -7.18 -13.58
N ASP A 41 8.44 -5.93 -13.19
CA ASP A 41 9.38 -4.88 -13.59
C ASP A 41 10.73 -4.99 -12.86
N HIS A 42 10.72 -5.53 -11.64
CA HIS A 42 11.95 -5.79 -10.89
C HIS A 42 11.71 -6.81 -9.77
N LYS A 43 12.30 -7.99 -9.92
CA LYS A 43 12.12 -9.15 -9.03
C LYS A 43 12.32 -8.85 -7.54
N ASN A 44 13.24 -7.95 -7.18
CA ASN A 44 13.64 -7.67 -5.81
C ASN A 44 13.13 -6.34 -5.24
N ALA A 45 12.37 -5.55 -6.00
CA ALA A 45 12.01 -4.18 -5.61
C ALA A 45 10.71 -4.05 -4.82
N GLY A 46 9.88 -5.08 -4.73
CA GLY A 46 8.54 -5.04 -4.13
C GLY A 46 8.51 -4.64 -2.65
N THR A 47 7.39 -4.09 -2.22
CA THR A 47 7.13 -3.61 -0.85
C THR A 47 7.28 -4.71 0.19
N SER A 48 6.79 -5.92 -0.08
CA SER A 48 6.90 -7.06 0.85
C SER A 48 8.34 -7.39 1.25
N ARG A 49 9.31 -7.13 0.36
CA ARG A 49 10.74 -7.36 0.60
C ARG A 49 11.44 -6.17 1.25
N ASN A 50 10.98 -4.95 1.01
CA ASN A 50 11.74 -3.72 1.27
C ASN A 50 11.07 -2.73 2.23
N THR A 51 9.90 -3.05 2.80
CA THR A 51 9.19 -2.20 3.76
C THR A 51 8.80 -3.01 4.99
N GLY A 52 8.78 -2.37 6.14
CA GLY A 52 8.39 -2.99 7.40
C GLY A 52 8.31 -1.99 8.56
N SER A 53 8.38 -2.53 9.77
CA SER A 53 8.37 -1.80 11.05
C SER A 53 9.27 -2.50 12.05
N ASP A 54 9.23 -2.13 13.32
CA ASP A 54 10.00 -2.80 14.38
C ASP A 54 9.62 -4.29 14.55
N LYS A 55 8.31 -4.60 14.42
CA LYS A 55 7.72 -5.94 14.50
C LYS A 55 6.66 -6.06 13.42
N GLN A 56 7.06 -6.35 12.20
CA GLN A 56 6.10 -6.52 11.12
C GLN A 56 5.24 -7.77 11.36
N THR A 57 3.94 -7.58 11.33
CA THR A 57 2.95 -8.52 11.87
C THR A 57 2.29 -9.36 10.79
N TYR A 58 2.07 -10.64 11.08
CA TYR A 58 1.12 -11.54 10.42
C TYR A 58 -0.09 -11.78 11.32
N TYR A 59 -1.31 -11.79 10.77
CA TYR A 59 -2.57 -11.93 11.49
C TYR A 59 -3.28 -13.23 11.14
N LYS A 60 -3.63 -14.03 12.15
CA LYS A 60 -4.25 -15.34 11.99
C LYS A 60 -5.10 -15.69 13.18
N LEU A 61 -5.97 -16.68 13.06
CA LEU A 61 -6.66 -17.27 14.21
C LEU A 61 -5.68 -17.60 15.34
N THR A 62 -6.12 -17.46 16.58
CA THR A 62 -5.33 -17.81 17.76
C THR A 62 -5.00 -19.31 17.73
N LEU A 63 -3.72 -19.66 17.73
CA LEU A 63 -3.20 -21.02 17.74
C LEU A 63 -2.39 -21.33 19.00
N ALA A 64 -2.73 -20.68 20.12
CA ALA A 64 -2.06 -20.86 21.40
C ALA A 64 -3.05 -20.65 22.55
N GLY A 65 -2.91 -21.44 23.56
CA GLY A 65 -3.45 -21.47 24.95
C GLY A 65 -4.73 -20.73 25.21
N GLY A 66 -5.37 -20.76 26.16
CA GLY A 66 -6.36 -20.14 27.02
C GLY A 66 -7.42 -19.17 26.45
N GLU A 67 -7.24 -18.54 25.30
CA GLU A 67 -8.25 -17.62 24.75
C GLU A 67 -9.08 -18.32 23.67
N PRO A 68 -10.41 -18.44 23.85
CA PRO A 68 -11.27 -18.99 22.78
C PRO A 68 -11.28 -18.06 21.58
N ASP A 69 -11.20 -18.62 20.39
CA ASP A 69 -11.30 -17.91 19.11
C ASP A 69 -12.02 -18.78 18.09
N SER A 70 -12.66 -18.15 17.10
CA SER A 70 -13.33 -18.88 16.02
C SER A 70 -13.24 -18.11 14.71
N VAL A 71 -13.47 -18.84 13.60
CA VAL A 71 -13.56 -18.24 12.26
C VAL A 71 -14.61 -17.13 12.24
N MET A 72 -15.79 -17.38 12.81
CA MET A 72 -16.89 -16.40 12.85
C MET A 72 -16.53 -15.15 13.66
N GLU A 73 -15.84 -15.30 14.81
CA GLU A 73 -15.40 -14.15 15.60
C GLU A 73 -14.33 -13.31 14.87
N MET A 74 -13.41 -13.97 14.16
CA MET A 74 -12.43 -13.27 13.36
C MET A 74 -13.07 -12.57 12.16
N ALA A 75 -14.01 -13.22 11.48
CA ALA A 75 -14.77 -12.64 10.38
C ALA A 75 -15.56 -11.39 10.84
N LYS A 76 -16.23 -11.47 12.00
CA LYS A 76 -16.90 -10.30 12.60
C LYS A 76 -15.94 -9.17 12.92
N THR A 77 -14.76 -9.46 13.48
CA THR A 77 -13.73 -8.45 13.76
C THR A 77 -13.31 -7.72 12.48
N LEU A 78 -13.11 -8.43 11.37
CA LEU A 78 -12.77 -7.84 10.07
C LEU A 78 -13.93 -7.01 9.51
N TYR A 79 -15.16 -7.54 9.58
CA TYR A 79 -16.38 -6.89 9.08
C TYR A 79 -16.72 -5.61 9.85
N GLU A 80 -16.55 -5.62 11.16
CA GLU A 80 -16.72 -4.45 12.05
C GLU A 80 -15.70 -3.33 11.76
N GLY A 81 -14.68 -3.61 10.97
CA GLY A 81 -13.76 -2.61 10.41
C GLY A 81 -14.42 -1.61 9.45
N GLN A 82 -15.70 -1.76 9.15
CA GLN A 82 -16.54 -0.94 8.26
C GLN A 82 -16.11 -1.02 6.78
N CYS A 83 -17.07 -0.91 5.87
CA CYS A 83 -16.85 -0.98 4.41
C CYS A 83 -16.14 -2.25 3.95
N VAL A 84 -16.29 -3.37 4.66
CA VAL A 84 -15.75 -4.69 4.34
C VAL A 84 -16.88 -5.59 3.86
N ASP A 85 -16.66 -6.36 2.81
CA ASP A 85 -17.59 -7.39 2.37
C ASP A 85 -17.47 -8.62 3.29
N GLY A 86 -18.60 -9.08 3.86
CA GLY A 86 -18.61 -10.12 4.89
C GLY A 86 -18.22 -11.50 4.38
N ASP A 87 -18.48 -11.82 3.12
CA ASP A 87 -18.02 -13.04 2.47
C ASP A 87 -16.49 -13.08 2.34
N GLN A 88 -15.84 -11.94 2.00
CA GLN A 88 -14.39 -11.83 1.99
C GLN A 88 -13.81 -11.93 3.40
N ALA A 89 -14.42 -11.25 4.38
CA ALA A 89 -14.01 -11.36 5.79
C ALA A 89 -14.07 -12.81 6.30
N LEU A 90 -15.11 -13.56 5.91
CA LEU A 90 -15.23 -14.96 6.26
C LEU A 90 -14.15 -15.83 5.62
N CYS A 91 -13.83 -15.59 4.33
CA CYS A 91 -12.74 -16.29 3.64
C CYS A 91 -11.39 -15.99 4.30
N GLU A 92 -11.09 -14.71 4.61
CA GLU A 92 -9.84 -14.31 5.26
C GLU A 92 -9.69 -14.95 6.65
N ALA A 93 -10.77 -15.07 7.40
CA ALA A 93 -10.77 -15.72 8.71
C ALA A 93 -10.59 -17.24 8.59
N ALA A 94 -11.37 -17.90 7.74
CA ALA A 94 -11.39 -19.37 7.58
C ALA A 94 -10.03 -19.90 7.07
N LEU A 95 -9.40 -19.18 6.14
CA LEU A 95 -8.14 -19.60 5.52
C LEU A 95 -6.89 -19.04 6.22
N SER A 96 -7.04 -18.24 7.28
CA SER A 96 -5.91 -17.62 7.97
C SER A 96 -4.94 -18.64 8.57
N ALA A 97 -5.43 -19.68 9.23
CA ALA A 97 -4.59 -20.71 9.81
C ALA A 97 -3.95 -21.62 8.75
N PRO A 98 -4.65 -22.12 7.73
CA PRO A 98 -4.04 -22.86 6.61
C PRO A 98 -2.92 -22.08 5.91
N CYS A 99 -3.15 -20.81 5.55
CA CYS A 99 -2.13 -19.96 4.92
C CYS A 99 -0.92 -19.73 5.83
N PHE A 100 -1.15 -19.49 7.12
CA PHE A 100 -0.06 -19.37 8.10
C PHE A 100 0.80 -20.64 8.19
N LEU A 101 0.15 -21.80 8.32
CA LEU A 101 0.85 -23.10 8.44
C LEU A 101 1.61 -23.43 7.15
N LYS A 102 1.09 -23.07 5.98
CA LYS A 102 1.84 -23.17 4.72
C LYS A 102 3.16 -22.40 4.80
N LEU A 103 3.14 -21.14 5.24
CA LEU A 103 4.35 -20.33 5.39
C LEU A 103 5.34 -20.94 6.38
N VAL A 104 4.85 -21.49 7.49
CA VAL A 104 5.67 -22.25 8.45
C VAL A 104 6.35 -23.44 7.78
N ASN A 105 5.59 -24.21 6.98
CA ASN A 105 6.10 -25.39 6.27
C ASN A 105 7.12 -25.01 5.19
N LEU A 106 7.01 -23.84 4.59
CA LEU A 106 8.00 -23.28 3.66
C LEU A 106 9.28 -22.76 4.38
N GLY A 107 9.28 -22.74 5.71
CA GLY A 107 10.44 -22.38 6.50
C GLY A 107 10.46 -20.95 7.05
N VAL A 108 9.34 -20.22 7.03
CA VAL A 108 9.28 -18.90 7.69
C VAL A 108 9.40 -19.11 9.21
N PRO A 109 10.38 -18.47 9.90
CA PRO A 109 10.76 -18.81 11.27
C PRO A 109 9.86 -18.10 12.31
N PHE A 110 8.57 -18.33 12.27
CA PHE A 110 7.67 -17.79 13.29
C PHE A 110 7.97 -18.38 14.67
N PRO A 111 8.04 -17.57 15.73
CA PRO A 111 8.39 -18.01 17.07
C PRO A 111 7.33 -18.94 17.66
N ARG A 112 7.77 -19.94 18.39
CA ARG A 112 6.96 -20.90 19.15
C ARG A 112 7.39 -20.92 20.61
N ASN A 113 6.46 -21.18 21.52
CA ASN A 113 6.83 -21.49 22.88
C ASN A 113 7.46 -22.92 22.97
N ARG A 114 7.91 -23.28 24.17
CA ARG A 114 8.54 -24.61 24.39
C ARG A 114 7.64 -25.81 24.09
N TRP A 115 6.32 -25.61 23.95
CA TRP A 115 5.34 -26.64 23.66
C TRP A 115 4.94 -26.68 22.16
N GLY A 116 5.49 -25.77 21.35
CA GLY A 116 5.22 -25.69 19.93
C GLY A 116 4.06 -24.77 19.55
N GLU A 117 3.43 -24.07 20.50
CA GLU A 117 2.33 -23.15 20.23
C GLU A 117 2.83 -21.84 19.61
N TYR A 118 2.11 -21.31 18.63
CA TYR A 118 2.35 -20.01 18.02
C TYR A 118 1.65 -18.92 18.82
N VAL A 119 2.31 -18.45 19.87
CA VAL A 119 1.78 -17.42 20.78
C VAL A 119 1.64 -16.09 20.05
N GLY A 120 0.46 -15.49 20.17
CA GLY A 120 0.16 -14.22 19.56
C GLY A 120 0.23 -13.05 20.54
N TYR A 121 0.16 -11.84 19.97
CA TYR A 121 0.03 -10.60 20.74
C TYR A 121 -1.10 -9.73 20.15
N LYS A 122 -1.58 -8.80 20.98
CA LYS A 122 -2.67 -7.89 20.62
C LYS A 122 -2.14 -6.74 19.75
N THR A 123 -2.88 -6.41 18.69
CA THR A 123 -2.65 -5.22 17.87
C THR A 123 -3.86 -4.29 17.92
N ASP A 124 -3.72 -3.11 17.32
CA ASP A 124 -4.83 -2.18 17.19
C ASP A 124 -5.99 -2.81 16.40
N HIS A 125 -7.22 -2.50 16.77
CA HIS A 125 -8.46 -3.02 16.19
C HIS A 125 -8.66 -4.55 16.31
N ASP A 126 -7.88 -5.24 17.16
CA ASP A 126 -8.06 -6.66 17.43
C ASP A 126 -8.46 -6.90 18.89
N PRO A 127 -9.61 -7.54 19.17
CA PRO A 127 -10.01 -7.88 20.56
C PRO A 127 -9.23 -9.08 21.13
N ARG A 128 -8.52 -9.83 20.27
CA ARG A 128 -7.80 -11.06 20.62
C ARG A 128 -6.28 -10.90 20.44
N ARG A 129 -5.52 -11.98 20.58
CA ARG A 129 -4.08 -12.05 20.36
C ARG A 129 -3.77 -12.81 19.08
N ARG A 130 -4.27 -12.31 17.94
CA ARG A 130 -4.15 -12.97 16.63
C ARG A 130 -2.86 -12.66 15.89
N ALA A 131 -2.12 -11.66 16.33
CA ALA A 131 -0.89 -11.20 15.70
C ALA A 131 0.33 -12.07 16.06
N THR A 132 1.20 -12.32 15.11
CA THR A 132 2.53 -12.93 15.31
C THR A 132 3.57 -12.25 14.41
N SER A 133 4.87 -12.45 14.69
CA SER A 133 5.94 -11.77 13.97
C SER A 133 7.25 -12.54 14.08
N THR A 134 8.10 -12.43 13.06
CA THR A 134 9.52 -12.81 13.10
C THR A 134 10.44 -11.60 13.29
N GLY A 135 9.89 -10.45 13.74
CA GLY A 135 10.60 -9.18 13.85
C GLY A 135 10.42 -8.29 12.62
N PRO A 136 11.37 -7.38 12.33
CA PRO A 136 11.23 -6.38 11.27
C PRO A 136 11.16 -6.95 9.85
N TYR A 137 11.55 -8.20 9.66
CA TYR A 137 11.68 -8.84 8.34
C TYR A 137 10.61 -9.89 8.04
N THR A 138 9.48 -9.89 8.73
CA THR A 138 8.44 -10.92 8.55
C THR A 138 8.02 -11.09 7.09
N SER A 139 7.61 -10.02 6.40
CA SER A 139 7.18 -10.12 5.00
C SER A 139 8.34 -10.40 4.05
N LYS A 140 9.55 -9.94 4.35
CA LYS A 140 10.74 -10.28 3.59
C LYS A 140 11.01 -11.79 3.63
N LEU A 141 11.04 -12.37 4.82
CA LEU A 141 11.26 -13.82 5.00
C LEU A 141 10.15 -14.65 4.37
N MET A 142 8.89 -14.20 4.48
CA MET A 142 7.78 -14.83 3.76
C MET A 142 8.01 -14.82 2.25
N THR A 143 8.39 -13.66 1.70
CA THR A 143 8.62 -13.50 0.25
C THR A 143 9.79 -14.38 -0.23
N GLU A 144 10.89 -14.43 0.51
CA GLU A 144 12.06 -15.24 0.18
C GLU A 144 11.78 -16.75 0.26
N CYS A 145 10.97 -17.20 1.22
CA CYS A 145 10.55 -18.61 1.30
C CYS A 145 9.62 -19.00 0.14
N LEU A 146 8.68 -18.12 -0.22
CA LEU A 146 7.77 -18.32 -1.36
C LEU A 146 8.53 -18.27 -2.69
N GLU A 147 9.46 -17.34 -2.86
CA GLU A 147 10.33 -17.25 -4.04
C GLU A 147 11.10 -18.55 -4.25
N ARG A 148 11.76 -19.06 -3.21
CA ARG A 148 12.48 -20.34 -3.26
C ARG A 148 11.58 -21.48 -3.72
N SER A 149 10.36 -21.58 -3.19
CA SER A 149 9.39 -22.58 -3.60
C SER A 149 9.01 -22.48 -5.08
N VAL A 150 8.84 -21.24 -5.59
CA VAL A 150 8.53 -20.97 -7.00
C VAL A 150 9.72 -21.35 -7.90
N GLU A 151 10.93 -21.02 -7.50
CA GLU A 151 12.17 -21.37 -8.23
C GLU A 151 12.40 -22.88 -8.25
N GLU A 152 12.22 -23.59 -7.13
CA GLU A 152 12.32 -25.05 -7.04
C GLU A 152 11.31 -25.77 -7.94
N LYS A 153 10.14 -25.16 -8.17
CA LYS A 153 9.11 -25.64 -9.10
C LYS A 153 9.40 -25.32 -10.57
N GLY A 154 10.40 -24.48 -10.85
CA GLY A 154 10.77 -24.07 -12.21
C GLY A 154 9.72 -23.19 -12.89
N ILE A 155 8.94 -22.43 -12.14
CA ILE A 155 7.92 -21.51 -12.69
C ILE A 155 8.66 -20.33 -13.39
N PRO A 156 8.37 -20.01 -14.67
CA PRO A 156 9.02 -18.93 -15.37
C PRO A 156 8.77 -17.57 -14.71
N ILE A 157 9.83 -16.75 -14.58
CA ILE A 157 9.77 -15.38 -14.08
C ILE A 157 10.37 -14.47 -15.17
N PHE A 158 9.53 -13.62 -15.77
CA PHE A 158 9.94 -12.56 -16.66
C PHE A 158 10.25 -11.30 -15.85
N ASP A 159 11.52 -11.16 -15.48
CA ASP A 159 12.05 -9.98 -14.79
C ASP A 159 12.28 -8.83 -15.77
N LYS A 160 12.28 -7.59 -15.28
CA LYS A 160 12.42 -6.36 -16.06
C LYS A 160 11.36 -6.17 -17.15
N MET A 161 10.19 -6.74 -16.95
CA MET A 161 9.02 -6.56 -17.80
C MET A 161 8.01 -5.65 -17.10
N GLN A 162 7.97 -4.36 -17.46
CA GLN A 162 6.99 -3.41 -16.94
C GLN A 162 5.70 -3.53 -17.73
N VAL A 163 4.61 -3.95 -17.09
CA VAL A 163 3.28 -3.88 -17.72
C VAL A 163 2.92 -2.41 -17.95
N ILE A 164 2.56 -2.07 -19.19
CA ILE A 164 2.18 -0.70 -19.59
C ILE A 164 0.74 -0.60 -20.12
N ARG A 165 0.10 -1.75 -20.43
CA ARG A 165 -1.31 -1.85 -20.79
C ARG A 165 -1.87 -3.22 -20.43
N ILE A 166 -3.09 -3.26 -19.90
CA ILE A 166 -3.90 -4.48 -19.79
C ILE A 166 -4.81 -4.53 -21.03
N LEU A 167 -4.72 -5.61 -21.79
CA LEU A 167 -5.53 -5.81 -23.00
C LEU A 167 -6.88 -6.39 -22.59
N SER A 168 -7.93 -5.59 -22.68
CA SER A 168 -9.31 -5.97 -22.31
C SER A 168 -10.34 -5.29 -23.20
N ASP A 169 -11.49 -5.92 -23.34
CA ASP A 169 -12.70 -5.34 -23.95
C ASP A 169 -13.66 -4.75 -22.90
N GLN A 170 -13.15 -4.43 -21.70
CA GLN A 170 -13.89 -4.00 -20.50
C GLN A 170 -14.84 -5.07 -19.91
N LYS A 171 -14.88 -6.28 -20.46
CA LYS A 171 -15.64 -7.43 -19.94
C LYS A 171 -14.73 -8.58 -19.55
N GLN A 172 -13.66 -8.78 -20.30
CA GLN A 172 -12.70 -9.86 -20.13
C GLN A 172 -11.28 -9.38 -20.41
N VAL A 173 -10.28 -9.99 -19.73
CA VAL A 173 -8.85 -9.82 -20.05
C VAL A 173 -8.44 -10.77 -21.15
N TYR A 174 -7.53 -10.33 -22.03
CA TYR A 174 -6.97 -11.12 -23.14
C TYR A 174 -5.45 -11.17 -23.11
N GLY A 175 -4.78 -10.26 -22.41
CA GLY A 175 -3.34 -10.22 -22.35
C GLY A 175 -2.78 -8.92 -21.80
N LEU A 176 -1.48 -8.72 -22.03
CA LEU A 176 -0.71 -7.59 -21.56
C LEU A 176 0.22 -7.07 -22.65
N LEU A 177 0.40 -5.75 -22.70
CA LEU A 177 1.53 -5.11 -23.35
C LEU A 177 2.54 -4.69 -22.29
N CYS A 178 3.80 -5.09 -22.45
CA CYS A 178 4.91 -4.80 -21.56
C CYS A 178 6.00 -4.00 -22.26
N LEU A 179 6.76 -3.26 -21.45
CA LEU A 179 8.02 -2.62 -21.81
C LEU A 179 9.18 -3.47 -21.27
N ASP A 180 10.08 -3.91 -22.13
CA ASP A 180 11.32 -4.59 -21.72
C ASP A 180 12.33 -3.55 -21.21
N LEU A 181 12.59 -3.55 -19.93
CA LEU A 181 13.54 -2.62 -19.27
C LEU A 181 15.00 -3.02 -19.46
N SER A 182 15.27 -4.17 -20.06
CA SER A 182 16.62 -4.64 -20.40
C SER A 182 16.99 -4.38 -21.87
N PHE A 183 16.07 -3.80 -22.62
CA PHE A 183 16.26 -3.56 -24.05
C PHE A 183 17.37 -2.52 -24.32
N GLU A 184 18.34 -2.91 -25.15
CA GLU A 184 19.49 -2.08 -25.55
C GLU A 184 19.46 -1.78 -27.06
N GLY A 185 18.28 -1.89 -27.72
CA GLY A 185 18.11 -1.70 -29.15
C GLY A 185 18.24 -0.26 -29.65
N GLY A 186 18.22 -0.07 -30.98
CA GLY A 186 18.36 1.22 -31.64
C GLY A 186 17.12 2.11 -31.56
N GLU A 187 17.25 3.36 -32.06
CA GLU A 187 16.19 4.39 -32.03
C GLU A 187 14.92 4.02 -32.80
N GLU A 188 15.01 3.11 -33.78
CA GLU A 188 13.89 2.67 -34.61
C GLU A 188 13.14 1.44 -34.04
N GLU A 189 13.66 0.83 -32.99
CA GLU A 189 13.12 -0.38 -32.38
C GLU A 189 12.31 -0.01 -31.12
N THR A 190 11.17 -0.68 -30.93
CA THR A 190 10.33 -0.46 -29.73
C THR A 190 10.55 -1.60 -28.75
N PRO A 191 10.83 -1.28 -27.45
CA PRO A 191 11.05 -2.30 -26.43
C PRO A 191 9.73 -2.92 -25.93
N PHE A 192 8.82 -3.26 -26.83
CA PHE A 192 7.52 -3.82 -26.49
C PHE A 192 7.56 -5.35 -26.53
N VAL A 193 6.84 -5.96 -25.59
CA VAL A 193 6.63 -7.41 -25.50
C VAL A 193 5.16 -7.67 -25.24
N LEU A 194 4.59 -8.63 -25.93
CA LEU A 194 3.20 -9.04 -25.81
C LEU A 194 3.07 -10.36 -25.04
N PHE A 195 2.11 -10.41 -24.15
CA PHE A 195 1.69 -11.64 -23.46
C PHE A 195 0.20 -11.86 -23.71
N GLU A 196 -0.14 -12.97 -24.32
CA GLU A 196 -1.52 -13.45 -24.47
C GLU A 196 -1.87 -14.39 -23.32
N CYS A 197 -3.05 -14.25 -22.68
CA CYS A 197 -3.46 -15.10 -21.57
C CYS A 197 -4.98 -15.17 -21.42
N SER A 198 -5.45 -16.22 -20.73
CA SER A 198 -6.86 -16.33 -20.30
C SER A 198 -7.11 -15.71 -18.92
N HIS A 199 -6.10 -15.69 -18.06
CA HIS A 199 -6.23 -15.20 -16.69
C HIS A 199 -5.03 -14.34 -16.28
N VAL A 200 -5.32 -13.34 -15.43
CA VAL A 200 -4.32 -12.51 -14.77
C VAL A 200 -4.59 -12.51 -13.27
N ILE A 201 -3.58 -12.81 -12.45
CA ILE A 201 -3.58 -12.49 -11.01
C ILE A 201 -2.72 -11.26 -10.80
N TYR A 202 -3.36 -10.13 -10.53
CA TYR A 202 -2.75 -8.82 -10.38
C TYR A 202 -2.33 -8.60 -8.93
N ALA A 203 -1.02 -8.66 -8.64
CA ALA A 203 -0.43 -8.60 -7.31
C ALA A 203 0.63 -7.49 -7.19
N VAL A 204 0.32 -6.32 -7.74
CA VAL A 204 1.24 -5.18 -7.92
C VAL A 204 1.41 -4.30 -6.68
N GLY A 205 0.70 -4.57 -5.60
CA GLY A 205 0.70 -3.75 -4.37
C GLY A 205 -0.13 -2.46 -4.48
N GLY A 206 -0.05 -1.60 -3.47
CA GLY A 206 -0.80 -0.35 -3.42
C GLY A 206 -0.19 0.74 -4.32
N PRO A 207 -0.99 1.71 -4.83
CA PRO A 207 -0.54 2.73 -5.78
C PRO A 207 0.20 3.90 -5.10
N ALA A 208 1.27 3.59 -4.36
CA ALA A 208 2.03 4.55 -3.57
C ALA A 208 2.81 5.57 -4.41
N GLY A 209 3.06 5.29 -5.67
CA GLY A 209 3.74 6.22 -6.59
C GLY A 209 3.00 7.55 -6.80
N MET A 210 1.72 7.62 -6.42
CA MET A 210 0.96 8.87 -6.46
C MET A 210 1.27 9.81 -5.30
N TYR A 211 1.93 9.36 -4.21
CA TYR A 211 2.33 10.18 -3.06
C TYR A 211 3.83 10.45 -3.04
N HIS A 212 4.23 11.69 -2.70
CA HIS A 212 5.62 12.06 -2.48
C HIS A 212 6.13 11.47 -1.16
N ASP A 213 5.38 11.69 -0.08
CA ASP A 213 5.70 11.20 1.25
C ASP A 213 5.03 9.85 1.47
N SER A 214 5.85 8.81 1.42
CA SER A 214 5.41 7.43 1.37
C SER A 214 6.44 6.49 1.99
N VAL A 215 5.97 5.47 2.69
CA VAL A 215 6.83 4.43 3.29
C VAL A 215 7.29 3.37 2.28
N TYR A 216 6.63 3.30 1.13
CA TYR A 216 6.96 2.30 0.11
C TYR A 216 8.35 2.53 -0.48
N PRO A 217 9.03 1.49 -0.97
CA PRO A 217 10.35 1.60 -1.56
C PRO A 217 10.37 2.61 -2.71
N HIS A 218 11.52 3.26 -2.92
CA HIS A 218 11.70 4.12 -4.07
C HIS A 218 11.49 3.34 -5.37
N GLY A 219 10.71 3.89 -6.28
CA GLY A 219 10.38 3.26 -7.56
C GLY A 219 9.12 2.38 -7.53
N HIS A 220 8.60 2.00 -6.37
CA HIS A 220 7.28 1.36 -6.30
C HIS A 220 6.18 2.36 -6.67
N TYR A 221 5.34 2.03 -7.65
CA TYR A 221 4.25 2.93 -8.11
C TYR A 221 2.86 2.29 -7.99
N GLY A 222 2.74 0.95 -8.06
CA GLY A 222 1.54 0.18 -7.77
C GLY A 222 0.62 -0.13 -8.95
N ALA A 223 0.79 0.52 -10.10
CA ALA A 223 0.10 0.24 -11.37
C ALA A 223 -1.44 0.08 -11.29
N SER A 224 -2.14 0.76 -10.38
CA SER A 224 -3.60 0.71 -10.27
C SER A 224 -4.31 1.43 -11.43
N GLY A 225 -3.68 2.45 -12.01
CA GLY A 225 -4.21 3.20 -13.15
C GLY A 225 -4.45 2.33 -14.38
N LEU A 226 -3.58 1.36 -14.63
CA LEU A 226 -3.76 0.40 -15.73
C LEU A 226 -5.02 -0.45 -15.57
N ALA A 227 -5.32 -0.87 -14.33
CA ALA A 227 -6.54 -1.64 -14.04
C ALA A 227 -7.80 -0.77 -14.21
N PHE A 228 -7.78 0.48 -13.73
CA PHE A 228 -8.91 1.41 -13.94
C PHE A 228 -9.15 1.69 -15.42
N GLU A 229 -8.10 1.88 -16.20
CA GLU A 229 -8.18 2.09 -17.63
C GLU A 229 -8.74 0.87 -18.36
N ALA A 230 -8.44 -0.35 -17.90
CA ALA A 230 -9.01 -1.58 -18.40
C ALA A 230 -10.50 -1.80 -18.01
N GLY A 231 -11.09 -0.88 -17.25
CA GLY A 231 -12.49 -0.95 -16.81
C GLY A 231 -12.71 -1.66 -15.47
N VAL A 232 -11.65 -1.93 -14.70
CA VAL A 232 -11.77 -2.52 -13.38
C VAL A 232 -12.28 -1.47 -12.38
N LYS A 233 -13.24 -1.87 -11.55
CA LYS A 233 -13.79 -1.00 -10.49
C LYS A 233 -12.85 -0.85 -9.32
N GLY A 234 -12.73 0.36 -8.81
CA GLY A 234 -12.15 0.64 -7.51
C GLY A 234 -13.16 0.49 -6.38
N LYS A 235 -12.70 0.20 -5.17
CA LYS A 235 -13.49 0.08 -3.94
C LYS A 235 -12.81 0.79 -2.79
N ASN A 236 -13.54 1.63 -2.04
CA ASN A 236 -13.05 2.32 -0.85
C ASN A 236 -11.74 3.12 -1.08
N LEU A 237 -11.61 3.80 -2.22
CA LEU A 237 -10.37 4.50 -2.57
C LEU A 237 -10.08 5.72 -1.67
N THR A 238 -11.03 6.12 -0.84
CA THR A 238 -10.86 7.12 0.22
C THR A 238 -10.00 6.62 1.37
N GLU A 239 -9.85 5.28 1.55
CA GLU A 239 -9.30 4.66 2.75
C GLU A 239 -7.80 4.36 2.61
N TRP A 240 -6.99 5.39 2.74
CA TRP A 240 -5.55 5.29 2.94
C TRP A 240 -5.19 5.37 4.41
N GLN A 241 -4.16 4.63 4.84
CA GLN A 241 -3.54 4.81 6.15
C GLN A 241 -2.32 5.71 6.02
N PHE A 242 -2.20 6.66 6.95
CA PHE A 242 -1.06 7.57 7.06
C PHE A 242 -0.42 7.40 8.44
N GLY A 243 0.90 7.58 8.52
CA GLY A 243 1.60 7.50 9.79
C GLY A 243 3.06 7.90 9.66
N LEU A 244 3.74 8.01 10.81
CA LEU A 244 5.11 8.48 10.87
C LEU A 244 6.07 7.44 10.31
N SER A 245 6.90 7.83 9.36
CA SER A 245 7.90 6.95 8.73
C SER A 245 9.20 7.72 8.52
N SER A 246 10.33 7.02 8.57
CA SER A 246 11.60 7.59 8.14
C SER A 246 11.67 7.73 6.63
N LEU A 247 12.42 8.73 6.15
CA LEU A 247 12.54 9.05 4.73
C LEU A 247 13.74 8.34 4.08
N LYS A 248 14.79 8.09 4.86
CA LYS A 248 16.02 7.39 4.41
C LYS A 248 16.60 6.55 5.55
N PRO A 249 16.50 5.20 5.44
CA PRO A 249 15.63 4.43 4.56
C PRO A 249 14.15 4.68 4.86
N ARG A 250 13.27 4.42 3.89
CA ARG A 250 11.81 4.48 4.10
C ARG A 250 11.37 3.31 4.97
N TRP A 251 10.87 3.61 6.17
CA TRP A 251 10.51 2.60 7.17
C TRP A 251 9.52 3.14 8.19
N ASN A 252 8.57 2.32 8.63
CA ASN A 252 7.62 2.71 9.67
C ASN A 252 8.33 2.85 11.03
N VAL A 253 8.16 3.99 11.68
CA VAL A 253 8.72 4.24 13.02
C VAL A 253 7.70 4.00 14.14
N SER A 254 6.93 2.90 14.03
CA SER A 254 5.98 2.42 15.04
C SER A 254 6.65 1.55 16.11
N GLY A 255 5.89 1.03 17.05
CA GLY A 255 6.35 0.10 18.07
C GLY A 255 7.42 0.66 18.97
N THR A 256 8.49 -0.09 19.15
CA THR A 256 9.60 0.26 20.04
C THR A 256 10.27 1.58 19.67
N TYR A 257 10.26 2.01 18.39
CA TYR A 257 10.82 3.30 17.98
C TYR A 257 10.17 4.48 18.72
N MET A 258 8.87 4.41 19.03
CA MET A 258 8.15 5.44 19.78
C MET A 258 8.08 5.14 21.28
N GLN A 259 7.94 3.86 21.66
CA GLN A 259 7.81 3.45 23.05
C GLN A 259 9.04 3.79 23.90
N VAL A 260 10.20 3.94 23.29
CA VAL A 260 11.42 4.39 23.98
C VAL A 260 11.49 5.90 24.20
N LEU A 261 10.41 6.64 23.92
CA LEU A 261 10.28 8.08 24.13
C LEU A 261 11.40 8.89 23.44
N PRO A 262 11.50 8.86 22.11
CA PRO A 262 12.46 9.66 21.38
C PRO A 262 12.15 11.15 21.50
N ARG A 263 13.17 11.99 21.32
CA ARG A 263 13.04 13.44 21.24
C ARG A 263 12.59 13.84 19.83
N PHE A 264 11.49 14.56 19.70
CA PHE A 264 11.03 15.12 18.43
C PHE A 264 11.62 16.50 18.23
N ILE A 265 12.36 16.68 17.15
CA ILE A 265 12.96 17.97 16.79
C ILE A 265 12.58 18.37 15.38
N SER A 266 12.50 19.68 15.14
CA SER A 266 12.37 20.25 13.79
C SER A 266 13.49 21.22 13.49
N THR A 267 13.85 21.37 12.20
CA THR A 267 14.84 22.31 11.69
C THR A 267 14.27 23.07 10.49
N ASP A 268 14.95 24.12 10.05
CA ASP A 268 14.73 24.67 8.72
C ASP A 268 15.23 23.71 7.60
N GLU A 269 15.09 24.13 6.34
CA GLU A 269 15.51 23.32 5.17
C GLU A 269 17.02 23.04 5.16
N GLU A 270 17.84 23.96 5.66
CA GLU A 270 19.30 23.84 5.77
C GLU A 270 19.78 23.01 6.97
N GLY A 271 18.87 22.51 7.80
CA GLY A 271 19.18 21.73 8.99
C GLY A 271 19.60 22.59 10.20
N LYS A 272 19.28 23.88 10.18
CA LYS A 272 19.53 24.85 11.25
C LYS A 272 18.27 25.11 12.06
N ASP A 273 18.31 26.00 13.03
CA ASP A 273 17.18 26.38 13.90
C ASP A 273 16.48 25.18 14.53
N GLU A 274 17.28 24.29 15.18
CA GLU A 274 16.78 23.09 15.88
C GLU A 274 15.89 23.46 17.06
N LYS A 275 14.69 22.91 17.13
CA LYS A 275 13.79 23.04 18.29
C LYS A 275 13.03 21.75 18.61
N GLU A 276 12.72 21.54 19.89
CA GLU A 276 11.80 20.51 20.36
C GLU A 276 10.35 21.03 20.23
N PHE A 277 9.73 20.80 19.06
CA PHE A 277 8.50 21.48 18.67
C PHE A 277 7.22 20.93 19.36
N LEU A 278 7.22 19.69 19.84
CA LEU A 278 6.02 19.14 20.49
C LEU A 278 5.55 19.97 21.69
N ALA A 279 6.49 20.57 22.43
CA ALA A 279 6.18 21.44 23.57
C ALA A 279 5.48 22.77 23.18
N ASP A 280 5.54 23.17 21.90
CA ASP A 280 4.80 24.32 21.41
C ASP A 280 3.29 24.04 21.40
N TYR A 281 2.90 22.79 21.16
CA TYR A 281 1.53 22.32 21.05
C TYR A 281 1.00 21.67 22.35
N LEU A 282 1.79 20.80 22.96
CA LEU A 282 1.44 20.01 24.13
C LEU A 282 2.18 20.56 25.35
N LYS A 283 1.48 21.29 26.21
CA LYS A 283 2.07 22.06 27.33
C LYS A 283 2.45 21.18 28.53
N ASP A 284 1.73 20.08 28.77
CA ASP A 284 2.13 19.14 29.82
C ASP A 284 3.15 18.15 29.28
N PRO A 285 4.38 18.14 29.83
CA PRO A 285 5.46 17.28 29.34
C PRO A 285 5.15 15.78 29.47
N TYR A 286 4.39 15.37 30.48
CA TYR A 286 4.07 13.96 30.72
C TYR A 286 2.86 13.47 29.93
N GLU A 287 1.89 14.36 29.64
CA GLU A 287 0.89 14.13 28.61
C GLU A 287 1.57 13.90 27.26
N MET A 288 2.47 14.80 26.87
CA MET A 288 3.24 14.71 25.62
C MET A 288 4.02 13.39 25.51
N LEU A 289 4.80 13.02 26.53
CA LEU A 289 5.57 11.77 26.53
C LEU A 289 4.67 10.54 26.50
N SER A 290 3.54 10.59 27.21
CA SER A 290 2.56 9.50 27.18
C SER A 290 1.93 9.32 25.81
N LEU A 291 1.62 10.42 25.10
CA LEU A 291 1.11 10.36 23.72
C LEU A 291 2.17 9.83 22.74
N VAL A 292 3.45 10.19 22.93
CA VAL A 292 4.56 9.61 22.14
C VAL A 292 4.66 8.10 22.37
N PHE A 293 4.58 7.64 23.62
CA PHE A 293 4.55 6.20 23.95
C PHE A 293 3.37 5.50 23.26
N LEU A 294 2.17 6.06 23.40
CA LEU A 294 0.96 5.50 22.81
C LEU A 294 1.07 5.40 21.28
N LYS A 295 1.77 6.34 20.63
CA LYS A 295 2.01 6.30 19.19
C LYS A 295 2.75 5.05 18.75
N GLY A 296 3.43 4.35 19.63
CA GLY A 296 4.10 3.08 19.32
C GLY A 296 3.15 1.98 18.86
N TYR A 297 1.95 1.90 19.38
CA TYR A 297 0.98 0.85 19.02
C TYR A 297 -0.39 1.36 18.58
N GLN A 298 -0.75 2.61 18.88
CA GLN A 298 -1.92 3.28 18.31
C GLN A 298 -1.58 3.86 16.94
N TRP A 299 -1.27 2.99 16.05
CA TRP A 299 -0.80 3.24 14.70
C TRP A 299 -1.82 2.71 13.68
N PRO A 300 -2.14 3.39 12.58
CA PRO A 300 -1.66 4.68 12.05
C PRO A 300 -2.36 5.91 12.64
N PHE A 301 -2.33 7.09 11.94
CA PHE A 301 -3.20 8.21 12.22
C PHE A 301 -4.67 7.77 12.19
N ASP A 302 -5.42 8.12 13.22
CA ASP A 302 -6.82 7.76 13.37
C ASP A 302 -7.58 8.95 13.96
N VAL A 303 -8.58 9.44 13.23
CA VAL A 303 -9.37 10.61 13.67
C VAL A 303 -10.06 10.40 15.02
N ARG A 304 -10.37 9.15 15.40
CA ARG A 304 -10.94 8.80 16.72
C ARG A 304 -9.96 8.98 17.87
N LYS A 305 -8.65 9.06 17.57
CA LYS A 305 -7.54 9.24 18.52
C LYS A 305 -6.99 10.67 18.51
N LEU A 306 -7.76 11.65 18.04
CA LEU A 306 -7.41 13.06 18.11
C LEU A 306 -7.69 13.62 19.50
N LYS A 307 -8.91 13.47 20.03
CA LYS A 307 -9.24 13.99 21.35
C LYS A 307 -8.56 13.18 22.45
N GLY A 308 -7.47 13.75 23.02
CA GLY A 308 -6.69 13.11 24.09
C GLY A 308 -5.94 11.84 23.68
N GLY A 309 -5.74 11.59 22.38
CA GLY A 309 -5.11 10.39 21.85
C GLY A 309 -3.82 10.68 21.06
N SER A 310 -3.13 9.60 20.68
CA SER A 310 -1.80 9.66 20.09
C SER A 310 -1.73 10.29 18.70
N SER A 311 -2.86 10.40 17.99
CA SER A 311 -2.90 11.06 16.65
C SER A 311 -2.62 12.56 16.72
N LEU A 312 -2.63 13.17 17.92
CA LEU A 312 -2.13 14.54 18.10
C LEU A 312 -0.64 14.67 17.77
N ILE A 313 0.16 13.62 17.94
CA ILE A 313 1.57 13.61 17.54
C ILE A 313 1.71 13.70 16.02
N ASP A 314 0.89 12.95 15.25
CA ASP A 314 0.86 13.06 13.79
C ASP A 314 0.49 14.46 13.34
N VAL A 315 -0.49 15.08 14.00
CA VAL A 315 -0.92 16.45 13.73
C VAL A 315 0.19 17.46 13.99
N CYS A 316 0.94 17.34 15.09
CA CYS A 316 2.08 18.23 15.37
C CYS A 316 3.12 18.12 14.24
N VAL A 317 3.42 16.91 13.76
CA VAL A 317 4.33 16.69 12.63
C VAL A 317 3.77 17.31 11.36
N TYR A 318 2.49 17.08 11.04
CA TYR A 318 1.82 17.66 9.88
C TYR A 318 1.90 19.20 9.85
N LEU A 319 1.59 19.83 10.98
CA LEU A 319 1.62 21.30 11.10
C LEU A 319 3.04 21.88 10.95
N GLU A 320 4.08 21.20 11.47
CA GLU A 320 5.47 21.61 11.29
C GLU A 320 5.93 21.42 9.83
N GLN A 321 5.55 20.29 9.19
CA GLN A 321 5.84 20.07 7.76
C GLN A 321 5.21 21.14 6.86
N ASN A 322 3.97 21.55 7.14
CA ASN A 322 3.29 22.61 6.39
C ASN A 322 3.92 24.01 6.59
N ARG A 323 4.75 24.17 7.64
CA ARG A 323 5.59 25.37 7.82
C ARG A 323 6.93 25.30 7.08
N GLY A 324 7.16 24.26 6.27
CA GLY A 324 8.40 24.04 5.54
C GLY A 324 9.55 23.51 6.42
N ARG A 325 9.25 22.95 7.61
CA ARG A 325 10.28 22.43 8.50
C ARG A 325 10.53 20.94 8.27
N ARG A 326 11.78 20.52 8.46
CA ARG A 326 12.19 19.12 8.46
C ARG A 326 12.07 18.55 9.86
N ILE A 327 11.59 17.32 9.98
CA ILE A 327 11.27 16.69 11.27
C ILE A 327 12.19 15.49 11.50
N PHE A 328 12.62 15.33 12.77
CA PHE A 328 13.52 14.24 13.13
C PHE A 328 13.15 13.61 14.48
N LEU A 329 13.47 12.32 14.63
CA LEU A 329 13.54 11.61 15.91
C LEU A 329 15.00 11.55 16.35
N ASP A 330 15.28 12.08 17.53
CA ASP A 330 16.61 12.02 18.15
C ASP A 330 16.60 11.04 19.33
N TYR A 331 17.33 9.96 19.22
CA TYR A 331 17.44 8.91 20.24
C TYR A 331 18.60 9.13 21.19
N ARG A 332 19.49 10.09 20.94
CA ARG A 332 20.73 10.31 21.68
C ARG A 332 20.52 10.99 23.04
N LYS A 333 19.42 11.70 23.19
CA LYS A 333 19.10 12.51 24.38
C LYS A 333 17.63 12.32 24.79
N ASN A 334 17.38 12.38 26.07
CA ASN A 334 16.01 12.42 26.57
C ASN A 334 15.29 13.72 26.14
N PRO A 335 13.98 13.64 25.87
CA PRO A 335 13.14 14.82 25.69
C PRO A 335 13.26 15.77 26.89
N LEU A 336 13.04 17.08 26.66
CA LEU A 336 13.05 18.12 27.69
C LEU A 336 14.43 18.33 28.36
N LYS A 337 15.50 17.74 27.85
CA LYS A 337 16.87 17.84 28.39
C LYS A 337 16.99 17.49 29.89
N LYS A 338 16.13 16.59 30.39
CA LYS A 338 16.04 16.15 31.79
C LYS A 338 15.90 14.64 31.88
N ASP A 339 16.18 14.10 33.06
CA ASP A 339 15.81 12.74 33.39
C ASP A 339 14.29 12.60 33.43
N ILE A 340 13.78 11.47 32.91
CA ILE A 340 12.36 11.20 32.84
C ILE A 340 11.92 10.58 34.17
N ALA A 341 10.93 11.19 34.84
CA ALA A 341 10.20 10.58 35.94
C ALA A 341 9.13 9.64 35.33
N PHE A 342 9.50 8.39 35.08
CA PHE A 342 8.63 7.43 34.41
C PHE A 342 7.32 7.15 35.09
N ASP A 343 7.28 7.26 36.45
CA ASP A 343 6.08 7.13 37.29
C ASP A 343 5.02 8.22 37.05
N ARG A 344 5.39 9.30 36.35
CA ARG A 344 4.47 10.38 35.99
C ARG A 344 3.80 10.17 34.63
N LEU A 345 4.24 9.17 33.86
CA LEU A 345 3.57 8.75 32.63
C LEU A 345 2.19 8.17 32.96
N ILE A 346 1.32 8.06 31.95
CA ILE A 346 0.08 7.30 32.12
C ILE A 346 0.37 5.87 32.60
N PRO A 347 -0.53 5.29 33.43
CA PRO A 347 -0.30 3.97 34.04
C PRO A 347 0.07 2.87 33.04
N GLU A 348 -0.51 2.89 31.85
CA GLU A 348 -0.23 1.93 30.78
C GLU A 348 1.23 2.03 30.31
N ALA A 349 1.71 3.24 30.04
CA ALA A 349 3.10 3.46 29.58
C ALA A 349 4.11 3.10 30.66
N PHE A 350 3.87 3.52 31.90
CA PHE A 350 4.74 3.19 33.02
C PHE A 350 4.79 1.68 33.28
N SER A 351 3.63 1.02 33.32
CA SER A 351 3.55 -0.43 33.53
C SER A 351 4.32 -1.20 32.44
N TYR A 352 4.14 -0.82 31.16
CA TYR A 352 4.82 -1.45 30.04
C TYR A 352 6.35 -1.29 30.13
N LEU A 353 6.83 -0.05 30.32
CA LEU A 353 8.27 0.23 30.38
C LEU A 353 8.91 -0.40 31.64
N SER A 354 8.21 -0.43 32.77
CA SER A 354 8.67 -1.07 33.99
C SER A 354 8.79 -2.58 33.81
N GLN A 355 7.78 -3.25 33.24
CA GLN A 355 7.82 -4.69 32.94
C GLN A 355 8.90 -5.05 31.90
N ALA A 356 9.14 -4.17 30.94
CA ALA A 356 10.22 -4.33 29.97
C ALA A 356 11.61 -4.02 30.56
N GLY A 357 11.71 -3.54 31.82
CA GLY A 357 12.98 -3.11 32.43
C GLY A 357 13.61 -1.91 31.73
N ALA A 358 12.80 -1.04 31.13
CA ALA A 358 13.24 0.06 30.26
C ALA A 358 13.10 1.47 30.87
N CYS A 359 12.93 1.57 32.21
CA CYS A 359 12.86 2.85 32.92
C CYS A 359 14.26 3.40 33.26
N PHE A 360 15.12 3.59 32.25
CA PHE A 360 16.50 4.04 32.45
C PHE A 360 17.06 4.78 31.23
N GLY A 361 18.22 5.42 31.37
CA GLY A 361 19.10 5.91 30.29
C GLY A 361 18.45 6.86 29.29
N THR A 362 18.98 6.84 28.07
CA THR A 362 18.52 7.60 26.92
C THR A 362 17.58 6.76 26.04
N PRO A 363 16.85 7.35 25.08
CA PRO A 363 16.05 6.60 24.13
C PRO A 363 16.83 5.50 23.38
N ILE A 364 18.08 5.75 22.99
CA ILE A 364 18.88 4.72 22.30
C ILE A 364 19.27 3.57 23.23
N ASP A 365 19.55 3.84 24.52
CA ASP A 365 19.84 2.80 25.49
C ASP A 365 18.62 1.88 25.69
N ARG A 366 17.43 2.48 25.78
CA ARG A 366 16.16 1.75 25.88
C ARG A 366 15.86 0.96 24.59
N LEU A 367 16.10 1.58 23.40
CA LEU A 367 15.86 0.91 22.11
C LEU A 367 16.78 -0.31 21.94
N ARG A 368 18.05 -0.16 22.28
CA ARG A 368 19.01 -1.26 22.25
C ARG A 368 18.64 -2.40 23.22
N HIS A 369 18.12 -2.05 24.40
CA HIS A 369 17.66 -3.02 25.40
C HIS A 369 16.39 -3.76 24.93
N MET A 370 15.40 -3.04 24.41
CA MET A 370 14.10 -3.62 24.05
C MET A 370 14.08 -4.29 22.68
N ASN A 371 14.80 -3.73 21.72
CA ASN A 371 14.81 -4.21 20.33
C ASN A 371 16.12 -3.87 19.60
N PRO A 372 17.20 -4.63 19.86
CA PRO A 372 18.50 -4.37 19.21
C PRO A 372 18.44 -4.49 17.68
N MET A 373 17.54 -5.32 17.12
CA MET A 373 17.34 -5.44 15.68
C MET A 373 16.85 -4.13 15.03
N ALA A 374 16.11 -3.31 15.77
CA ALA A 374 15.66 -2.01 15.29
C ALA A 374 16.83 -1.01 15.11
N VAL A 375 17.83 -1.06 15.99
CA VAL A 375 19.05 -0.26 15.85
C VAL A 375 19.90 -0.76 14.68
N GLU A 376 20.13 -2.08 14.60
CA GLU A 376 20.94 -2.69 13.56
C GLU A 376 20.34 -2.50 12.16
N PHE A 377 19.00 -2.48 12.06
CA PHE A 377 18.30 -2.19 10.81
C PHE A 377 18.75 -0.87 10.19
N TYR A 378 18.74 0.22 10.94
CA TYR A 378 19.16 1.54 10.43
C TYR A 378 20.67 1.59 10.17
N LYS A 379 21.47 1.03 11.08
CA LYS A 379 22.93 0.99 10.96
C LYS A 379 23.37 0.26 9.69
N SER A 380 22.76 -0.87 9.37
CA SER A 380 23.05 -1.64 8.13
C SER A 380 22.67 -0.88 6.84
N ARG A 381 21.88 0.17 6.95
CA ARG A 381 21.44 1.05 5.85
C ARG A 381 22.09 2.44 5.87
N GLY A 382 23.16 2.59 6.66
CA GLY A 382 23.98 3.80 6.70
C GLY A 382 23.45 4.92 7.60
N VAL A 383 22.46 4.65 8.48
CA VAL A 383 21.95 5.61 9.47
C VAL A 383 22.28 5.09 10.88
N ASP A 384 23.14 5.82 11.59
CA ASP A 384 23.56 5.46 12.95
C ASP A 384 22.76 6.28 13.99
N LEU A 385 21.71 5.67 14.54
CA LEU A 385 20.82 6.31 15.54
C LEU A 385 21.55 6.75 16.82
N GLU A 386 22.79 6.27 17.06
CA GLU A 386 23.64 6.69 18.16
C GLU A 386 24.35 8.03 17.87
N LYS A 387 24.51 8.39 16.59
CA LYS A 387 25.29 9.56 16.17
C LYS A 387 24.45 10.66 15.54
N GLU A 388 23.36 10.31 14.88
CA GLU A 388 22.56 11.26 14.10
C GLU A 388 21.05 11.07 14.36
N PRO A 389 20.25 12.14 14.22
CA PRO A 389 18.80 12.04 14.29
C PRO A 389 18.23 11.45 13.01
N LEU A 390 17.11 10.77 13.12
CA LEU A 390 16.39 10.11 12.04
C LEU A 390 15.33 11.03 11.44
N GLU A 391 15.49 11.41 10.17
CA GLU A 391 14.48 12.22 9.47
C GLU A 391 13.21 11.45 9.21
N ILE A 392 12.06 12.04 9.58
CA ILE A 392 10.72 11.45 9.46
C ILE A 392 9.72 12.39 8.81
N ALA A 393 8.63 11.82 8.32
CA ALA A 393 7.46 12.55 7.83
C ALA A 393 6.17 11.79 8.13
N LEU A 394 5.03 12.46 7.99
CA LEU A 394 3.74 11.82 7.96
C LEU A 394 3.49 11.27 6.54
N CYS A 395 3.61 9.97 6.38
CA CYS A 395 3.67 9.28 5.09
C CYS A 395 2.44 8.42 4.80
N ALA A 396 2.10 8.26 3.52
CA ALA A 396 1.21 7.21 3.06
C ALA A 396 1.82 5.83 3.36
N GLN A 397 1.07 4.95 4.03
CA GLN A 397 1.58 3.69 4.56
C GLN A 397 0.95 2.44 3.96
N HIS A 398 -0.36 2.46 3.77
CA HIS A 398 -1.12 1.32 3.28
C HIS A 398 -2.40 1.77 2.63
N ASN A 399 -2.68 1.20 1.47
CA ASN A 399 -3.95 1.39 0.78
C ASN A 399 -4.96 0.35 1.28
N ASN A 400 -5.94 0.78 2.09
CA ASN A 400 -7.00 -0.12 2.55
C ASN A 400 -8.07 -0.34 1.48
N GLY A 401 -8.27 0.65 0.61
CA GLY A 401 -9.03 0.50 -0.64
C GLY A 401 -8.22 -0.19 -1.72
N GLY A 402 -8.79 -0.30 -2.91
CA GLY A 402 -8.14 -0.93 -4.06
C GLY A 402 -9.14 -1.35 -5.11
N LEU A 403 -8.82 -2.38 -5.87
CA LEU A 403 -9.70 -2.96 -6.87
C LEU A 403 -10.85 -3.73 -6.19
N SER A 404 -12.07 -3.56 -6.71
CA SER A 404 -13.25 -4.29 -6.21
C SER A 404 -13.23 -5.74 -6.68
N THR A 405 -13.45 -6.67 -5.76
CA THR A 405 -13.42 -8.11 -6.01
C THR A 405 -14.58 -8.84 -5.33
N ASP A 406 -14.90 -10.03 -5.83
CA ASP A 406 -15.82 -10.99 -5.22
C ASP A 406 -15.13 -11.89 -4.17
N ALA A 407 -15.81 -12.91 -3.69
CA ALA A 407 -15.28 -13.88 -2.73
C ALA A 407 -14.18 -14.80 -3.30
N TRP A 408 -13.94 -14.77 -4.61
CA TRP A 408 -12.87 -15.46 -5.32
C TRP A 408 -11.72 -14.53 -5.72
N TRP A 409 -11.76 -13.28 -5.28
CA TRP A 409 -10.83 -12.21 -5.66
C TRP A 409 -10.85 -11.90 -7.17
N GLN A 410 -11.90 -12.34 -7.90
CA GLN A 410 -12.15 -11.91 -9.28
C GLN A 410 -12.77 -10.51 -9.28
N THR A 411 -12.31 -9.66 -10.18
CA THR A 411 -12.90 -8.32 -10.40
C THR A 411 -14.14 -8.40 -11.30
N ASN A 412 -14.72 -7.25 -11.61
CA ASN A 412 -15.78 -7.18 -12.64
C ASN A 412 -15.30 -7.54 -14.05
N LEU A 413 -13.98 -7.62 -14.27
CA LEU A 413 -13.36 -8.05 -15.53
C LEU A 413 -13.11 -9.55 -15.48
N LYS A 414 -13.81 -10.33 -16.31
CA LYS A 414 -13.69 -11.79 -16.33
C LYS A 414 -12.24 -12.24 -16.56
N GLY A 415 -11.76 -13.20 -15.79
CA GLY A 415 -10.38 -13.68 -15.87
C GLY A 415 -9.34 -12.78 -15.21
N PHE A 416 -9.73 -11.64 -14.63
CA PHE A 416 -8.83 -10.71 -13.95
C PHE A 416 -9.08 -10.74 -12.44
N PHE A 417 -8.07 -11.17 -11.68
CA PHE A 417 -8.09 -11.31 -10.22
C PHE A 417 -7.13 -10.30 -9.60
N ALA A 418 -7.46 -9.77 -8.44
CA ALA A 418 -6.58 -8.86 -7.71
C ALA A 418 -6.25 -9.45 -6.33
N ALA A 419 -4.97 -9.63 -6.00
CA ALA A 419 -4.53 -10.21 -4.74
C ALA A 419 -3.47 -9.35 -4.03
N GLY A 420 -3.49 -9.33 -2.71
CA GLY A 420 -2.64 -8.45 -1.90
C GLY A 420 -3.20 -7.05 -1.78
N GLU A 421 -2.33 -6.07 -1.54
CA GLU A 421 -2.74 -4.70 -1.22
C GLU A 421 -3.45 -3.97 -2.38
N VAL A 422 -3.31 -4.43 -3.60
CA VAL A 422 -4.07 -3.88 -4.74
C VAL A 422 -5.56 -4.20 -4.65
N SER A 423 -5.96 -5.21 -3.88
CA SER A 423 -7.36 -5.58 -3.64
C SER A 423 -7.94 -4.79 -2.46
N GLY A 424 -9.08 -4.14 -2.66
CA GLY A 424 -9.72 -3.28 -1.67
C GLY A 424 -10.51 -4.06 -0.60
N THR A 425 -9.90 -4.98 0.14
CA THR A 425 -10.59 -5.86 1.11
C THR A 425 -10.58 -5.36 2.55
N HIS A 426 -9.81 -4.32 2.88
CA HIS A 426 -9.50 -3.98 4.28
C HIS A 426 -10.47 -3.02 4.97
N GLY A 427 -11.33 -2.31 4.24
CA GLY A 427 -12.28 -1.34 4.80
C GLY A 427 -11.60 -0.15 5.47
N VAL A 428 -12.26 0.45 6.48
CA VAL A 428 -11.78 1.66 7.17
C VAL A 428 -10.78 1.32 8.27
N TYR A 429 -11.13 0.37 9.14
CA TYR A 429 -10.36 0.01 10.35
C TYR A 429 -9.93 -1.44 10.32
N ARG A 430 -8.76 -1.72 9.76
CA ARG A 430 -8.25 -3.09 9.74
C ARG A 430 -7.38 -3.41 10.95
N PRO A 431 -7.42 -4.64 11.48
CA PRO A 431 -6.47 -5.10 12.49
C PRO A 431 -5.03 -5.08 11.98
N GLY A 432 -4.10 -4.71 12.86
CA GLY A 432 -2.68 -4.72 12.54
C GLY A 432 -2.19 -6.10 12.10
N GLY A 433 -1.55 -6.19 10.93
CA GLY A 433 -1.05 -7.45 10.35
C GLY A 433 -2.01 -8.18 9.42
N SER A 434 -3.29 -7.78 9.33
CA SER A 434 -4.27 -8.44 8.45
C SER A 434 -3.90 -8.36 6.97
N ALA A 435 -3.16 -7.33 6.54
CA ALA A 435 -2.74 -7.16 5.14
C ALA A 435 -1.94 -8.35 4.60
N LEU A 436 -1.03 -8.93 5.40
CA LEU A 436 -0.26 -10.10 4.97
C LEU A 436 -1.14 -11.34 4.82
N ASN A 437 -2.09 -11.56 5.75
CA ASN A 437 -3.06 -12.65 5.65
C ASN A 437 -3.97 -12.48 4.43
N ALA A 438 -4.55 -11.31 4.22
CA ALA A 438 -5.43 -11.01 3.08
C ALA A 438 -4.74 -11.32 1.74
N GLY A 439 -3.44 -10.98 1.62
CA GLY A 439 -2.66 -11.29 0.43
C GLY A 439 -2.46 -12.78 0.20
N GLN A 440 -2.25 -13.58 1.26
CA GLN A 440 -2.12 -15.04 1.16
C GLN A 440 -3.46 -15.69 0.84
N VAL A 441 -4.53 -15.28 1.52
CA VAL A 441 -5.87 -15.82 1.29
C VAL A 441 -6.38 -15.44 -0.11
N GLY A 442 -6.24 -14.19 -0.53
CA GLY A 442 -6.71 -13.74 -1.84
C GLY A 442 -6.03 -14.47 -3.00
N SER A 443 -4.70 -14.66 -2.91
CA SER A 443 -3.97 -15.43 -3.92
C SER A 443 -4.36 -16.91 -3.95
N LEU A 444 -4.60 -17.53 -2.80
CA LEU A 444 -5.12 -18.90 -2.72
C LEU A 444 -6.52 -19.01 -3.35
N ARG A 445 -7.43 -18.10 -3.02
CA ARG A 445 -8.81 -18.11 -3.54
C ARG A 445 -8.83 -17.93 -5.06
N ALA A 446 -8.05 -16.99 -5.60
CA ALA A 446 -7.90 -16.81 -7.03
C ALA A 446 -7.37 -18.09 -7.71
N ALA A 447 -6.33 -18.71 -7.12
CA ALA A 447 -5.76 -19.94 -7.63
C ALA A 447 -6.78 -21.12 -7.61
N GLN A 448 -7.56 -21.25 -6.54
CA GLN A 448 -8.64 -22.27 -6.44
C GLN A 448 -9.69 -22.10 -7.55
N TYR A 449 -10.14 -20.86 -7.77
CA TYR A 449 -11.12 -20.57 -8.82
C TYR A 449 -10.57 -20.92 -10.21
N ILE A 450 -9.36 -20.45 -10.53
CA ILE A 450 -8.71 -20.71 -11.83
C ILE A 450 -8.52 -22.20 -12.05
N ALA A 451 -8.11 -22.95 -11.02
CA ALA A 451 -7.90 -24.39 -11.13
C ALA A 451 -9.20 -25.16 -11.38
N ALA A 452 -10.31 -24.75 -10.74
CA ALA A 452 -11.60 -25.44 -10.83
C ALA A 452 -12.48 -24.95 -12.00
N ARG A 453 -12.51 -23.64 -12.25
CA ARG A 453 -13.44 -22.97 -13.18
C ARG A 453 -12.76 -22.20 -14.32
N GLY A 454 -11.45 -22.12 -14.33
CA GLY A 454 -10.71 -21.27 -15.31
C GLY A 454 -11.04 -21.61 -16.77
N LYS A 455 -11.34 -22.87 -17.07
CA LYS A 455 -11.70 -23.31 -18.43
C LYS A 455 -12.97 -22.65 -19.00
N GLU A 456 -13.77 -22.01 -18.15
CA GLU A 456 -14.95 -21.24 -18.58
C GLU A 456 -14.57 -19.87 -19.18
N THR A 457 -13.32 -19.44 -19.01
CA THR A 457 -12.77 -18.23 -19.62
C THR A 457 -12.03 -18.59 -20.89
N ILE A 458 -12.59 -18.19 -22.02
CA ILE A 458 -12.00 -18.47 -23.35
C ILE A 458 -11.32 -17.20 -23.83
N CYS A 459 -10.02 -17.27 -24.10
CA CYS A 459 -9.29 -16.21 -24.78
C CYS A 459 -9.53 -16.30 -26.30
N SER A 460 -10.04 -15.21 -26.91
CA SER A 460 -10.14 -15.09 -28.35
C SER A 460 -8.85 -14.48 -28.89
N HIS A 461 -8.07 -15.26 -29.63
CA HIS A 461 -6.85 -14.77 -30.28
C HIS A 461 -7.12 -13.61 -31.24
N GLU A 462 -8.24 -13.64 -31.97
CA GLU A 462 -8.63 -12.55 -32.86
C GLU A 462 -8.88 -11.23 -32.10
N THR A 463 -9.58 -11.29 -30.96
CA THR A 463 -9.79 -10.13 -30.08
C THR A 463 -8.48 -9.64 -29.49
N PHE A 464 -7.60 -10.55 -29.04
CA PHE A 464 -6.27 -10.21 -28.56
C PHE A 464 -5.48 -9.43 -29.62
N GLU A 465 -5.43 -9.87 -30.89
CA GLU A 465 -4.71 -9.21 -31.97
C GLU A 465 -5.21 -7.77 -32.23
N VAL A 466 -6.52 -7.55 -32.18
CA VAL A 466 -7.10 -6.21 -32.33
C VAL A 466 -6.65 -5.30 -31.20
N LEU A 467 -6.83 -5.73 -29.95
CA LEU A 467 -6.45 -4.95 -28.76
C LEU A 467 -4.93 -4.72 -28.67
N ALA A 468 -4.13 -5.71 -29.05
CA ALA A 468 -2.68 -5.59 -29.07
C ALA A 468 -2.22 -4.53 -30.08
N LYS A 469 -2.80 -4.54 -31.26
CA LYS A 469 -2.47 -3.54 -32.31
C LYS A 469 -2.79 -2.12 -31.85
N GLU A 470 -3.99 -1.89 -31.29
CA GLU A 470 -4.40 -0.59 -30.76
C GLU A 470 -3.46 -0.12 -29.64
N ALA A 471 -3.15 -1.00 -28.68
CA ALA A 471 -2.26 -0.67 -27.58
C ALA A 471 -0.83 -0.35 -28.02
N ILE A 472 -0.29 -1.06 -29.02
CA ILE A 472 1.03 -0.78 -29.59
C ILE A 472 1.05 0.57 -30.31
N GLU A 473 0.00 0.88 -31.08
CA GLU A 473 -0.12 2.15 -31.80
C GLU A 473 -0.17 3.33 -30.83
N GLU A 474 -1.02 3.28 -29.78
CA GLU A 474 -1.12 4.30 -28.76
C GLU A 474 0.19 4.48 -27.97
N ALA A 475 0.77 3.38 -27.48
CA ALA A 475 2.04 3.42 -26.73
C ALA A 475 3.19 3.93 -27.60
N GLY A 476 3.27 3.50 -28.87
CA GLY A 476 4.27 3.93 -29.82
C GLY A 476 4.18 5.42 -30.16
N GLU A 477 2.95 5.95 -30.28
CA GLU A 477 2.74 7.39 -30.50
C GLU A 477 3.20 8.23 -29.31
N LEU A 478 2.86 7.80 -28.08
CA LEU A 478 3.29 8.46 -26.86
C LEU A 478 4.83 8.48 -26.73
N VAL A 479 5.47 7.32 -26.97
CA VAL A 479 6.93 7.18 -26.97
C VAL A 479 7.56 8.11 -27.99
N LYS A 480 7.13 8.06 -29.25
CA LYS A 480 7.65 8.88 -30.34
C LYS A 480 7.60 10.37 -29.98
N LYS A 481 6.44 10.86 -29.54
CA LYS A 481 6.26 12.28 -29.13
C LYS A 481 7.21 12.67 -27.99
N ALA A 482 7.36 11.83 -26.95
CA ALA A 482 8.19 12.14 -25.79
C ALA A 482 9.69 12.13 -26.12
N VAL A 483 10.15 11.19 -26.95
CA VAL A 483 11.55 11.09 -27.38
C VAL A 483 11.92 12.23 -28.34
N GLU A 484 11.07 12.53 -29.36
CA GLU A 484 11.31 13.66 -30.27
C GLU A 484 11.43 14.99 -29.56
N ARG A 485 10.64 15.21 -28.50
CA ARG A 485 10.77 16.42 -27.66
C ARG A 485 12.07 16.42 -26.87
N GLY A 486 12.53 15.27 -26.39
CA GLY A 486 13.82 15.13 -25.70
C GLY A 486 14.98 15.56 -26.58
N PHE A 487 15.06 15.09 -27.82
CA PHE A 487 16.09 15.46 -28.78
C PHE A 487 16.10 16.95 -29.13
N LYS A 488 14.93 17.57 -29.31
CA LYS A 488 14.81 19.00 -29.62
C LYS A 488 15.25 19.91 -28.46
N ASN A 489 15.13 19.46 -27.21
CA ASN A 489 15.41 20.28 -26.01
C ASN A 489 16.78 20.03 -25.40
N TRP A 490 17.59 19.08 -25.90
CA TRP A 490 18.95 18.79 -25.41
C TRP A 490 20.02 19.77 -25.93
N GLY A 491 19.70 20.66 -26.90
CA GLY A 491 20.58 21.71 -27.41
C GLY A 491 20.68 22.90 -26.46
N GLU A 492 21.83 23.09 -25.83
CA GLU A 492 22.45 24.32 -25.26
C GLU A 492 21.79 25.11 -24.10
N ASP A 493 20.45 24.98 -23.77
CA ASP A 493 19.84 25.95 -22.83
C ASP A 493 19.25 25.36 -21.53
N CYS A 494 19.28 24.04 -21.31
CA CYS A 494 18.59 23.43 -20.16
C CYS A 494 19.25 23.66 -18.78
N GLU A 495 20.56 23.91 -18.72
CA GLU A 495 21.23 24.14 -17.43
C GLU A 495 21.05 25.59 -16.87
N LYS A 496 20.76 26.56 -17.73
CA LYS A 496 20.64 27.98 -17.35
C LYS A 496 19.27 28.38 -16.79
N ASN A 497 18.23 27.51 -16.91
CA ASN A 497 16.85 27.85 -16.56
C ASN A 497 16.24 27.01 -15.43
N ARG A 498 17.04 26.35 -14.60
CA ARG A 498 16.55 25.73 -13.35
C ARG A 498 16.06 26.82 -12.40
N GLY A 499 14.75 26.93 -12.19
CA GLY A 499 14.20 27.74 -11.11
C GLY A 499 13.25 28.89 -11.49
N LYS A 500 12.73 28.97 -12.72
CA LYS A 500 11.71 29.96 -13.08
C LYS A 500 10.37 29.31 -13.35
N ASN A 501 9.35 29.86 -12.72
CA ASN A 501 7.93 29.45 -12.72
C ASN A 501 7.40 28.89 -14.05
N CYS A 502 6.55 27.84 -13.93
CA CYS A 502 5.82 27.19 -15.02
C CYS A 502 5.14 28.23 -15.94
N VAL A 503 5.59 28.26 -17.20
CA VAL A 503 4.90 28.95 -18.28
C VAL A 503 4.27 27.85 -19.13
N GLU A 504 2.96 27.96 -19.42
CA GLU A 504 2.24 27.06 -20.32
C GLU A 504 3.03 26.82 -21.61
N GLY A 505 3.19 25.54 -21.98
CA GLY A 505 3.87 25.14 -23.23
C GLY A 505 5.38 24.84 -23.13
N ARG A 506 6.04 24.96 -21.96
CA ARG A 506 7.44 24.56 -21.81
C ARG A 506 7.59 23.05 -21.65
N PRO A 507 8.57 22.43 -22.32
CA PRO A 507 8.89 21.03 -22.11
C PRO A 507 9.27 20.75 -20.66
N ILE A 508 8.74 19.63 -20.12
CA ILE A 508 9.05 19.17 -18.76
C ILE A 508 9.52 17.72 -18.81
N HIS A 509 10.55 17.39 -18.04
CA HIS A 509 11.01 16.01 -17.91
C HIS A 509 9.98 15.16 -17.15
N ALA A 510 9.72 13.94 -17.59
CA ALA A 510 8.72 13.05 -17.00
C ALA A 510 8.89 12.85 -15.48
N ARG A 511 10.14 12.79 -14.99
CA ARG A 511 10.44 12.66 -13.55
C ARG A 511 10.05 13.92 -12.75
N ASP A 512 10.22 15.08 -13.34
CA ASP A 512 9.90 16.35 -12.66
C ASP A 512 8.38 16.53 -12.55
N LEU A 513 7.64 16.22 -13.61
CA LEU A 513 6.18 16.22 -13.56
C LEU A 513 5.64 15.18 -12.55
N TRP A 514 6.21 13.98 -12.50
CA TRP A 514 5.84 12.99 -11.48
C TRP A 514 6.06 13.52 -10.07
N LYS A 515 7.18 14.19 -9.83
CA LYS A 515 7.48 14.80 -8.52
C LYS A 515 6.49 15.91 -8.17
N GLU A 516 6.11 16.79 -9.13
CA GLU A 516 5.08 17.82 -8.94
C GLU A 516 3.73 17.18 -8.58
N ALA A 517 3.27 16.25 -9.38
CA ALA A 517 2.00 15.54 -9.19
C ALA A 517 1.94 14.77 -7.86
N SER A 518 3.04 14.11 -7.45
CA SER A 518 3.07 13.37 -6.19
C SER A 518 3.09 14.27 -4.95
N LYS A 519 3.75 15.46 -5.02
CA LYS A 519 3.71 16.46 -3.95
C LYS A 519 2.29 17.01 -3.79
N ARG A 520 1.61 17.34 -4.89
CA ARG A 520 0.21 17.75 -4.89
C ARG A 520 -0.68 16.70 -4.21
N MET A 521 -0.53 15.43 -4.57
CA MET A 521 -1.32 14.36 -3.96
C MET A 521 -1.04 14.22 -2.45
N SER A 522 0.21 14.35 -1.99
CA SER A 522 0.52 14.35 -0.56
C SER A 522 -0.15 15.52 0.18
N ARG A 523 -0.24 16.70 -0.44
CA ARG A 523 -0.91 17.88 0.14
C ARG A 523 -2.44 17.74 0.15
N CYS A 524 -3.03 17.37 -0.99
CA CYS A 524 -4.49 17.46 -1.20
C CYS A 524 -5.22 16.16 -0.83
N GLY A 525 -4.65 15.00 -1.14
CA GLY A 525 -5.20 13.66 -0.88
C GLY A 525 -4.60 12.97 0.35
N GLY A 526 -3.90 13.71 1.21
CA GLY A 526 -3.29 13.23 2.45
C GLY A 526 -4.30 12.97 3.56
N PRO A 527 -3.86 12.97 4.85
CA PRO A 527 -4.73 12.68 5.99
C PRO A 527 -5.72 13.80 6.30
N ILE A 528 -5.48 15.04 5.86
CA ILE A 528 -6.37 16.17 6.05
C ILE A 528 -6.79 16.68 4.68
N ARG A 529 -8.08 16.65 4.42
CA ARG A 529 -8.66 16.87 3.10
C ARG A 529 -9.72 17.96 3.14
N SER A 530 -9.70 18.86 2.16
CA SER A 530 -10.76 19.82 1.97
C SER A 530 -11.31 19.78 0.53
N ARG A 531 -12.58 20.11 0.37
CA ARG A 531 -13.25 20.13 -0.94
C ARG A 531 -12.54 21.05 -1.93
N ALA A 532 -12.06 22.19 -1.47
CA ALA A 532 -11.35 23.16 -2.31
C ALA A 532 -10.04 22.57 -2.86
N LEU A 533 -9.23 21.96 -1.98
CA LEU A 533 -7.95 21.35 -2.38
C LEU A 533 -8.14 20.13 -3.29
N LEU A 534 -9.19 19.32 -3.06
CA LEU A 534 -9.48 18.17 -3.93
C LEU A 534 -9.90 18.62 -5.35
N LYS A 535 -10.70 19.70 -5.47
CA LYS A 535 -11.07 20.27 -6.77
C LYS A 535 -9.87 20.84 -7.50
N GLU A 536 -9.04 21.65 -6.82
CA GLU A 536 -7.78 22.18 -7.34
C GLU A 536 -6.88 21.05 -7.86
N ALA A 537 -6.71 19.99 -7.05
CA ALA A 537 -5.88 18.85 -7.42
C ALA A 537 -6.41 18.07 -8.64
N LEU A 538 -7.74 17.98 -8.82
CA LEU A 538 -8.35 17.36 -10.00
C LEU A 538 -8.14 18.21 -11.26
N GLU A 539 -8.29 19.54 -11.18
CA GLU A 539 -8.05 20.45 -12.29
C GLU A 539 -6.58 20.43 -12.74
N GLU A 540 -5.65 20.45 -11.77
CA GLU A 540 -4.22 20.33 -12.06
C GLU A 540 -3.85 18.95 -12.61
N ASN A 541 -4.46 17.87 -12.13
CA ASN A 541 -4.25 16.53 -12.66
C ASN A 541 -4.70 16.43 -14.13
N GLU A 542 -5.82 17.03 -14.49
CA GLU A 542 -6.27 17.09 -15.89
C GLU A 542 -5.29 17.86 -16.77
N THR A 543 -4.77 18.97 -16.27
CA THR A 543 -3.71 19.75 -16.95
C THR A 543 -2.46 18.89 -17.14
N ASP A 544 -2.03 18.13 -16.13
CA ASP A 544 -0.86 17.27 -16.21
C ASP A 544 -1.04 16.10 -17.19
N ARG A 545 -2.28 15.59 -17.34
CA ARG A 545 -2.58 14.58 -18.36
C ARG A 545 -2.45 15.15 -19.77
N VAL A 546 -2.89 16.38 -20.00
CA VAL A 546 -2.65 17.07 -21.27
C VAL A 546 -1.15 17.32 -21.48
N ARG A 547 -0.43 17.74 -20.45
CA ARG A 547 1.04 17.94 -20.50
C ARG A 547 1.78 16.65 -20.84
N LEU A 548 1.34 15.50 -20.35
CA LEU A 548 1.91 14.19 -20.68
C LEU A 548 1.97 13.97 -22.18
N GLU A 549 0.93 14.35 -22.92
CA GLU A 549 0.85 14.17 -24.36
C GLU A 549 1.52 15.30 -25.15
N THR A 550 1.60 16.52 -24.59
CA THR A 550 1.98 17.72 -25.35
C THR A 550 3.38 18.27 -25.02
N THR A 551 3.84 18.16 -23.78
CA THR A 551 5.06 18.83 -23.31
C THR A 551 6.05 17.92 -22.58
N VAL A 552 5.62 16.74 -22.11
CA VAL A 552 6.50 15.80 -21.41
C VAL A 552 7.53 15.20 -22.38
N PHE A 553 8.76 15.08 -21.90
CA PHE A 553 9.86 14.44 -22.61
C PHE A 553 10.64 13.46 -21.73
N VAL A 554 11.35 12.55 -22.37
CA VAL A 554 12.39 11.69 -21.82
C VAL A 554 13.71 11.95 -22.54
N LYS A 555 14.84 11.74 -21.87
CA LYS A 555 16.16 12.05 -22.44
C LYS A 555 16.63 11.02 -23.46
N ASN A 556 16.25 9.78 -23.23
CA ASN A 556 16.64 8.63 -24.08
C ASN A 556 15.65 7.47 -23.87
N PRO A 557 15.68 6.45 -24.72
CA PRO A 557 14.80 5.28 -24.61
C PRO A 557 14.90 4.52 -23.28
N GLY A 558 16.05 4.56 -22.59
CA GLY A 558 16.22 3.95 -21.26
C GLY A 558 15.40 4.60 -20.14
N GLU A 559 14.77 5.76 -20.39
CA GLU A 559 13.88 6.45 -19.44
C GLU A 559 12.38 6.23 -19.75
N LEU A 560 12.03 5.45 -20.77
CA LEU A 560 10.62 5.20 -21.14
C LEU A 560 9.78 4.65 -20.00
N TRP A 561 10.39 3.87 -19.10
CA TRP A 561 9.72 3.35 -17.92
C TRP A 561 9.13 4.47 -17.02
N ILE A 562 9.76 5.64 -16.96
CA ILE A 562 9.25 6.78 -16.19
C ILE A 562 8.00 7.34 -16.83
N LEU A 563 7.96 7.42 -18.17
CA LEU A 563 6.82 7.94 -18.93
C LEU A 563 5.55 7.13 -18.66
N PHE A 564 5.64 5.80 -18.73
CA PHE A 564 4.50 4.91 -18.49
C PHE A 564 4.09 4.87 -17.01
N ARG A 565 5.03 4.96 -16.08
CA ARG A 565 4.69 5.08 -14.65
C ARG A 565 4.02 6.40 -14.33
N LEU A 566 4.48 7.51 -14.92
CA LEU A 566 3.80 8.81 -14.78
C LEU A 566 2.37 8.74 -15.29
N ARG A 567 2.15 8.12 -16.45
CA ARG A 567 0.80 7.92 -17.01
C ARG A 567 -0.10 7.16 -16.04
N ASP A 568 0.35 6.04 -15.52
CA ASP A 568 -0.40 5.25 -14.51
C ASP A 568 -0.71 6.07 -13.25
N VAL A 569 0.28 6.80 -12.73
CA VAL A 569 0.13 7.64 -11.53
C VAL A 569 -0.92 8.73 -11.74
N LEU A 570 -0.92 9.40 -12.90
CA LEU A 570 -1.92 10.44 -13.19
C LEU A 570 -3.33 9.88 -13.31
N ILE A 571 -3.51 8.69 -13.91
CA ILE A 571 -4.80 7.99 -13.95
C ILE A 571 -5.23 7.60 -12.53
N SER A 572 -4.33 7.01 -11.75
CA SER A 572 -4.60 6.63 -10.36
C SER A 572 -5.04 7.84 -9.53
N GLN A 573 -4.29 8.95 -9.59
CA GLN A 573 -4.63 10.20 -8.88
C GLN A 573 -6.02 10.71 -9.26
N LYS A 574 -6.37 10.73 -10.54
CA LYS A 574 -7.70 11.15 -11.02
C LYS A 574 -8.81 10.36 -10.34
N VAL A 575 -8.70 9.02 -10.35
CA VAL A 575 -9.74 8.14 -9.81
C VAL A 575 -9.83 8.26 -8.28
N TYR A 576 -8.70 8.32 -7.58
CA TYR A 576 -8.66 8.48 -6.12
C TYR A 576 -9.16 9.85 -5.66
N LEU A 577 -8.74 10.94 -6.30
CA LEU A 577 -9.21 12.29 -5.98
C LEU A 577 -10.71 12.45 -6.23
N GLN A 578 -11.22 11.87 -7.33
CA GLN A 578 -12.65 11.87 -7.61
C GLN A 578 -13.45 11.08 -6.57
N ALA A 579 -12.93 9.91 -6.12
CA ALA A 579 -13.54 9.15 -5.04
C ALA A 579 -13.61 9.94 -3.72
N MET A 580 -12.53 10.66 -3.38
CA MET A 580 -12.49 11.52 -2.18
C MET A 580 -13.47 12.69 -2.29
N LEU A 581 -13.57 13.32 -3.45
CA LEU A 581 -14.50 14.43 -3.69
C LEU A 581 -15.96 13.95 -3.64
N ASP A 582 -16.29 12.84 -4.32
CA ASP A 582 -17.62 12.25 -4.27
C ASP A 582 -18.02 11.88 -2.83
N TYR A 583 -17.11 11.30 -2.03
CA TYR A 583 -17.36 11.03 -0.63
C TYR A 583 -17.78 12.27 0.16
N MET A 584 -17.08 13.41 -0.03
CA MET A 584 -17.46 14.68 0.59
C MET A 584 -18.80 15.21 0.04
N ASP A 585 -19.06 15.07 -1.26
CA ASP A 585 -20.29 15.53 -1.90
C ASP A 585 -21.53 14.76 -1.40
N GLN A 586 -21.36 13.49 -1.01
CA GLN A 586 -22.39 12.68 -0.37
C GLN A 586 -22.52 12.93 1.14
N GLY A 587 -21.83 13.92 1.70
CA GLY A 587 -21.87 14.25 3.12
C GLY A 587 -21.01 13.32 3.99
N GLY A 588 -19.99 12.70 3.41
CA GLY A 588 -19.04 11.82 4.09
C GLY A 588 -18.35 12.51 5.26
N LYS A 589 -18.23 11.80 6.39
CA LYS A 589 -17.63 12.27 7.63
C LYS A 589 -16.19 11.81 7.79
N SER A 590 -15.43 12.50 8.64
CA SER A 590 -14.07 12.10 8.99
C SER A 590 -14.05 10.71 9.62
N ARG A 591 -13.22 9.80 9.07
CA ARG A 591 -13.08 8.41 9.54
C ARG A 591 -11.71 7.85 9.18
N GLY A 592 -11.29 6.77 9.86
CA GLY A 592 -10.01 6.14 9.61
C GLY A 592 -8.86 7.12 9.69
N SER A 593 -8.01 7.10 8.68
CA SER A 593 -6.89 8.04 8.56
C SER A 593 -7.21 9.29 7.74
N ALA A 594 -8.48 9.70 7.64
CA ALA A 594 -8.88 10.89 6.89
C ALA A 594 -9.78 11.82 7.71
N LEU A 595 -9.31 13.05 7.89
CA LEU A 595 -10.09 14.15 8.42
C LEU A 595 -10.54 15.03 7.25
N TYR A 596 -11.85 15.21 7.14
CA TYR A 596 -12.47 16.07 6.15
C TYR A 596 -12.87 17.41 6.77
N THR A 597 -12.56 18.52 6.12
CA THR A 597 -12.84 19.87 6.60
C THR A 597 -13.23 20.79 5.44
N GLU A 598 -14.04 21.80 5.71
CA GLU A 598 -14.32 22.89 4.76
C GLU A 598 -13.45 24.13 5.04
N LYS A 599 -12.58 24.08 6.06
CA LYS A 599 -11.67 25.17 6.39
C LYS A 599 -10.53 25.26 5.39
N PRO A 600 -10.13 26.48 4.97
CA PRO A 600 -8.91 26.67 4.19
C PRO A 600 -7.66 26.31 5.01
N GLU A 601 -6.57 25.94 4.34
CA GLU A 601 -5.31 25.55 5.01
C GLU A 601 -4.82 26.59 6.05
N SER A 602 -4.99 27.88 5.77
CA SER A 602 -4.59 28.97 6.67
C SER A 602 -5.36 29.00 8.01
N GLU A 603 -6.52 28.38 8.08
CA GLU A 603 -7.35 28.29 9.29
C GLU A 603 -7.21 26.96 10.04
N ILE A 604 -6.37 26.05 9.54
CA ILE A 604 -6.10 24.78 10.21
C ILE A 604 -5.14 25.02 11.37
N THR A 605 -5.65 24.84 12.60
CA THR A 605 -4.90 25.06 13.85
C THR A 605 -4.85 23.80 14.70
N PHE A 606 -3.88 23.71 15.62
CA PHE A 606 -3.76 22.57 16.53
C PHE A 606 -5.01 22.39 17.41
N ASP A 607 -5.63 23.47 17.87
CA ASP A 607 -6.82 23.42 18.72
C ASP A 607 -8.01 22.78 18.01
N MET A 608 -8.16 22.99 16.69
CA MET A 608 -9.17 22.32 15.88
C MET A 608 -9.09 20.79 16.02
N PHE A 609 -7.88 20.22 16.03
CA PHE A 609 -7.69 18.78 16.15
C PHE A 609 -7.83 18.31 17.61
N ARG A 610 -7.33 19.09 18.56
CA ARG A 610 -7.42 18.76 20.00
C ARG A 610 -8.88 18.70 20.47
N GLU A 611 -9.74 19.54 19.94
CA GLU A 611 -11.17 19.60 20.26
C GLU A 611 -12.02 18.69 19.38
N PHE A 612 -11.45 18.15 18.29
CA PHE A 612 -12.17 17.32 17.34
C PHE A 612 -12.77 16.09 18.04
N THR A 613 -14.06 15.92 17.88
CA THR A 613 -14.77 14.73 18.32
C THR A 613 -15.28 14.00 17.07
N CYS A 614 -14.75 12.81 16.83
CA CYS A 614 -15.29 11.94 15.80
C CYS A 614 -16.74 11.59 16.14
N GLU A 615 -17.68 11.93 15.28
CA GLU A 615 -19.04 11.44 15.43
C GLU A 615 -18.99 9.91 15.35
N ARG A 616 -19.49 9.22 16.38
CA ARG A 616 -19.67 7.77 16.28
C ARG A 616 -20.72 7.54 15.19
N GLU A 617 -20.29 6.98 14.07
CA GLU A 617 -21.24 6.30 13.21
C GLU A 617 -21.84 5.18 14.08
N GLU A 618 -23.18 5.15 14.18
CA GLU A 618 -23.84 3.99 14.75
C GLU A 618 -23.29 2.76 14.04
N MET A 619 -22.95 1.72 14.79
CA MET A 619 -22.41 0.46 14.24
C MET A 619 -23.49 -0.17 13.35
N GLY A 620 -23.56 0.28 12.12
CA GLY A 620 -24.43 -0.16 11.05
C GLY A 620 -23.62 -0.45 9.79
N GLU A 621 -24.25 -1.02 8.81
CA GLU A 621 -23.64 -1.35 7.52
C GLU A 621 -23.27 -0.05 6.79
N THR A 622 -22.03 0.42 7.00
CA THR A 622 -21.51 1.60 6.31
C THR A 622 -21.38 1.32 4.82
N PRO A 623 -22.04 2.10 3.93
CA PRO A 623 -22.00 1.82 2.50
C PRO A 623 -20.59 1.83 1.93
N ILE A 624 -20.35 0.92 1.00
CA ILE A 624 -19.11 0.82 0.22
C ILE A 624 -19.22 1.75 -0.99
N GLN A 625 -18.22 2.60 -1.18
CA GLN A 625 -18.03 3.34 -2.41
C GLN A 625 -17.31 2.46 -3.43
N GLU A 626 -17.88 2.31 -4.62
CA GLU A 626 -17.19 1.80 -5.80
C GLU A 626 -17.08 2.90 -6.85
N ILE A 627 -16.05 2.85 -7.69
CA ILE A 627 -15.79 3.83 -8.73
C ILE A 627 -15.25 3.14 -9.99
N VAL A 628 -15.67 3.61 -11.15
CA VAL A 628 -15.23 3.12 -12.46
C VAL A 628 -14.78 4.27 -13.33
N LEU A 629 -13.77 4.05 -14.16
CA LEU A 629 -13.32 4.99 -15.15
C LEU A 629 -14.06 4.71 -16.47
N GLU A 630 -14.99 5.59 -16.85
CA GLU A 630 -15.75 5.53 -18.10
C GLU A 630 -15.22 6.59 -19.08
N GLY A 631 -14.34 6.16 -19.99
CA GLY A 631 -13.56 7.09 -20.82
C GLY A 631 -12.75 8.05 -19.95
N GLU A 632 -13.05 9.35 -20.03
CA GLU A 632 -12.36 10.38 -19.25
C GLU A 632 -13.03 10.70 -17.91
N LYS A 633 -14.13 10.05 -17.55
CA LYS A 633 -14.86 10.34 -16.31
C LYS A 633 -14.75 9.21 -15.31
N ALA A 634 -14.36 9.53 -14.08
CA ALA A 634 -14.47 8.61 -12.96
C ALA A 634 -15.85 8.78 -12.31
N VAL A 635 -16.64 7.71 -12.31
CA VAL A 635 -18.03 7.68 -11.83
C VAL A 635 -18.13 6.82 -10.60
N ALA A 636 -18.56 7.42 -9.48
CA ALA A 636 -18.75 6.72 -8.21
C ALA A 636 -20.20 6.25 -8.05
N PHE A 637 -20.37 5.15 -7.35
CA PHE A 637 -21.65 4.61 -6.92
C PHE A 637 -21.50 3.91 -5.57
N TRP A 638 -22.63 3.72 -4.87
CA TRP A 638 -22.65 3.25 -3.49
C TRP A 638 -23.49 1.99 -3.36
N ARG A 639 -23.02 1.03 -2.58
CA ARG A 639 -23.74 -0.20 -2.28
C ARG A 639 -23.59 -0.60 -0.82
N GLN A 640 -24.50 -1.44 -0.33
CA GLN A 640 -24.30 -2.08 0.96
C GLN A 640 -23.20 -3.15 0.89
N PRO A 641 -22.44 -3.33 1.97
CA PRO A 641 -21.54 -4.48 2.10
C PRO A 641 -22.32 -5.78 1.95
N ARG A 642 -21.72 -6.77 1.31
CA ARG A 642 -22.28 -8.12 1.35
C ARG A 642 -22.18 -8.62 2.80
N PRO A 643 -23.25 -9.23 3.38
CA PRO A 643 -23.23 -9.72 4.77
C PRO A 643 -22.25 -10.88 4.92
N ILE A 644 -21.88 -11.18 6.17
CA ILE A 644 -21.18 -12.44 6.48
C ILE A 644 -22.17 -13.57 6.18
N PRO A 645 -21.84 -14.53 5.29
CA PRO A 645 -22.72 -15.63 4.98
C PRO A 645 -23.06 -16.47 6.22
N GLN A 646 -24.30 -16.92 6.32
CA GLN A 646 -24.70 -17.98 7.24
C GLN A 646 -24.58 -19.29 6.47
N ASP A 647 -23.48 -19.96 6.67
CA ASP A 647 -23.19 -21.17 5.93
C ASP A 647 -23.77 -22.41 6.61
N ASP A 648 -24.04 -23.43 5.83
CA ASP A 648 -24.44 -24.75 6.31
C ASP A 648 -23.20 -25.48 6.85
N ASP A 649 -23.12 -25.69 8.14
CA ASP A 649 -22.06 -26.43 8.82
C ASP A 649 -22.38 -27.92 9.06
N PHE A 650 -23.52 -28.40 8.51
CA PHE A 650 -23.85 -29.81 8.55
C PHE A 650 -22.97 -30.59 7.57
N PHE A 651 -22.18 -31.50 8.11
CA PHE A 651 -21.11 -32.18 7.36
C PHE A 651 -21.56 -32.83 6.06
N GLU A 652 -22.72 -33.52 6.05
CA GLU A 652 -23.25 -34.23 4.87
C GLU A 652 -23.56 -33.28 3.72
N ASN A 653 -24.02 -32.06 4.01
CA ASN A 653 -24.28 -31.03 3.01
C ASN A 653 -22.98 -30.47 2.45
N VAL A 654 -22.02 -30.17 3.33
CA VAL A 654 -20.66 -29.71 2.94
C VAL A 654 -19.98 -30.80 2.11
N TRP A 655 -20.07 -32.06 2.52
CA TRP A 655 -19.48 -33.18 1.79
C TRP A 655 -20.13 -33.41 0.43
N ARG A 656 -21.46 -33.24 0.33
CA ARG A 656 -22.17 -33.29 -0.97
C ARG A 656 -21.67 -32.17 -1.89
N GLY A 657 -21.63 -30.94 -1.43
CA GLY A 657 -21.11 -29.81 -2.20
C GLY A 657 -19.67 -30.01 -2.68
N TYR A 658 -18.81 -30.56 -1.82
CA TYR A 658 -17.45 -30.93 -2.19
C TYR A 658 -17.38 -31.97 -3.31
N ARG A 659 -18.20 -33.00 -3.26
CA ARG A 659 -18.26 -34.05 -4.30
C ARG A 659 -18.80 -33.55 -5.64
N GLU A 660 -19.73 -32.61 -5.61
CA GLU A 660 -20.40 -32.09 -6.80
C GLU A 660 -19.56 -31.01 -7.52
N ASN A 661 -18.87 -30.17 -6.78
CA ASN A 661 -18.21 -28.98 -7.35
C ASN A 661 -16.88 -28.60 -6.67
N GLY A 662 -16.34 -29.41 -5.76
CA GLY A 662 -15.10 -29.12 -5.03
C GLY A 662 -15.19 -27.90 -4.10
N ASN A 663 -16.39 -27.46 -3.72
CA ASN A 663 -16.67 -26.22 -2.97
C ASN A 663 -16.22 -24.94 -3.68
N VAL A 664 -16.23 -24.94 -5.02
CA VAL A 664 -15.95 -23.77 -5.85
C VAL A 664 -17.21 -23.45 -6.66
N PHE A 665 -17.97 -22.45 -6.22
CA PHE A 665 -19.28 -22.08 -6.78
C PHE A 665 -19.17 -20.80 -7.63
#